data_620900a7be6cedf58d261174e26d7f21
#
_entry.id   620900a7be6cedf58d261174e26d7f21
#
_cell.length_a   1.000
_cell.length_b   1.000
_cell.length_c   1.000
_cell.angle_alpha   90.00
_cell.angle_beta   90.00
_cell.angle_gamma   90.00
#
_symmetry.space_group_name_H-M   'P 1'
#
loop_
_entity.id
_entity.type
_entity.pdbx_description
1 polymer ?
#
loop_
_entity_poly.entity_id
_entity_poly.type
_entity_poly.pdbx_seq_one_letter_code
_entity_poly.pdbx_strand_id
1 'polypeptide(L)'
;MKKNLSSTIVLNKIPEQFYRPRTAVDRSEITRCEKITTEIFPKVEEGAKLIANTIEAEIKAAQTAGRECVLGLGTGQSLTPVFEELIRRHEEGLSFANVVVFNAYEYFPLKVGSKNSSLHKLHELFLDKVDIKACNIFSPDGTIGQDNVQAHCRTYEQKIADKGGLDIIVLGIGRMGNIATNEPGSTLTSTSRIILTDAISREEMTMSFGSQEPVPPCTLTMGVATILKAKKIFLTAWGDEKASIIEKTVEGPITDTIPATFLQTHNDATVVIDLAAAAKLTRIVRPWLVTNCEWTDKLTRSAVVWLCLKTGKPILKLTNKDYNDNGLSELLALYGSGYNVNIKIFNDLQHTITGWPGGKPNADDTYRPERANPFPKRVIVFSPHPDDDVISMGGTIRRLVQQGHDVHIAYETSGNIAVGDEEVTRFMHFINGFNQLFINNSDETIKKMYADIKTFLAAKKPGDMDTAAIRTIKGLIRRGEARTACTFNGIPLDHVHFLDLPFYESGKIEKLPMGERDVNIVRDLLLQIKPQQIFVAGDLADPHGTHRKCTDAVLAALDLEKEDKAAWLKDCRVWMYRGAWAEWEIENIEMCVPMSPEELRAKRNSILKHSSQMESAPFLGNDERLFWQRSEDRNHDTAKLYHDLGLACYEAMEAFVEYVP
;
A
#
# COMPACT_ATOMS: atom_id res chain seq x y z
N MET A 1 7.16 18.09 -4.55
CA MET A 1 5.72 17.79 -4.38
C MET A 1 5.54 16.81 -3.25
N LYS A 2 4.74 17.13 -2.24
CA LYS A 2 4.58 16.28 -1.06
C LYS A 2 3.83 15.00 -1.43
N LYS A 3 4.50 13.85 -1.25
CA LYS A 3 3.84 12.56 -1.36
C LYS A 3 3.13 12.31 -0.02
N ASN A 4 1.82 12.41 0.02
CA ASN A 4 1.06 12.01 1.20
C ASN A 4 1.14 10.50 1.33
N LEU A 5 1.81 10.02 2.38
CA LEU A 5 2.03 8.60 2.65
C LEU A 5 0.94 8.01 3.57
N SER A 6 0.17 8.86 4.24
CA SER A 6 -1.00 8.47 5.02
C SER A 6 -2.23 8.36 4.12
N SER A 7 -3.05 7.33 4.34
CA SER A 7 -4.36 7.24 3.69
C SER A 7 -5.31 8.29 4.25
N THR A 8 -6.02 9.02 3.38
CA THR A 8 -7.14 9.87 3.80
C THR A 8 -8.42 9.06 4.03
N ILE A 9 -8.45 7.81 3.55
CA ILE A 9 -9.59 6.91 3.66
C ILE A 9 -9.56 6.25 5.03
N VAL A 10 -10.51 6.64 5.89
CA VAL A 10 -10.65 6.11 7.24
C VAL A 10 -11.79 5.10 7.28
N LEU A 11 -11.46 3.82 7.32
CA LEU A 11 -12.43 2.72 7.42
C LEU A 11 -12.89 2.47 8.86
N ASN A 12 -12.04 2.79 9.84
CA ASN A 12 -12.31 2.60 11.25
C ASN A 12 -11.91 3.84 12.05
N LYS A 13 -12.83 4.37 12.85
CA LYS A 13 -12.51 5.42 13.80
C LYS A 13 -11.83 4.80 15.03
N ILE A 14 -10.52 5.03 15.17
CA ILE A 14 -9.74 4.55 16.30
C ILE A 14 -9.81 5.61 17.42
N PRO A 15 -10.27 5.24 18.64
CA PRO A 15 -10.31 6.17 19.77
C PRO A 15 -8.91 6.69 20.11
N GLU A 16 -8.80 8.00 20.38
CA GLU A 16 -7.52 8.68 20.61
C GLU A 16 -6.72 8.09 21.76
N GLN A 17 -7.36 7.56 22.77
CA GLN A 17 -6.71 6.92 23.92
C GLN A 17 -5.74 5.80 23.52
N PHE A 18 -5.98 5.07 22.42
CA PHE A 18 -5.13 3.97 22.00
C PHE A 18 -3.85 4.41 21.30
N TYR A 19 -3.78 5.63 20.80
CA TYR A 19 -2.55 6.16 20.18
C TYR A 19 -1.98 7.40 20.88
N ARG A 20 -2.78 8.10 21.69
CA ARG A 20 -2.35 9.25 22.53
C ARG A 20 -2.79 9.07 23.98
N PRO A 21 -2.14 8.18 24.75
CA PRO A 21 -2.46 7.97 26.15
C PRO A 21 -2.22 9.24 26.95
N ARG A 22 -3.14 9.54 27.89
CA ARG A 22 -3.11 10.78 28.67
C ARG A 22 -2.18 10.72 29.86
N THR A 23 -2.01 9.54 30.44
CA THR A 23 -1.19 9.34 31.63
C THR A 23 -0.07 8.33 31.39
N ALA A 24 0.95 8.32 32.25
CA ALA A 24 2.02 7.32 32.19
C ALA A 24 1.50 5.89 32.47
N VAL A 25 0.44 5.77 33.30
CA VAL A 25 -0.20 4.48 33.58
C VAL A 25 -0.90 3.97 32.34
N ASP A 26 -1.75 4.79 31.70
CA ASP A 26 -2.43 4.43 30.46
C ASP A 26 -1.43 4.01 29.39
N ARG A 27 -0.32 4.77 29.25
CA ARG A 27 0.76 4.44 28.32
C ARG A 27 1.33 3.05 28.62
N SER A 28 1.68 2.76 29.87
CA SER A 28 2.25 1.48 30.27
C SER A 28 1.31 0.30 29.99
N GLU A 29 0.00 0.50 30.17
CA GLU A 29 -1.00 -0.53 29.90
C GLU A 29 -1.15 -0.78 28.40
N ILE A 30 -1.39 0.26 27.60
CA ILE A 30 -1.69 0.09 26.18
C ILE A 30 -0.48 -0.35 25.36
N THR A 31 0.74 -0.02 25.80
CA THR A 31 1.98 -0.42 25.09
C THR A 31 2.61 -1.70 25.63
N ARG A 32 1.92 -2.43 26.52
CA ARG A 32 2.48 -3.63 27.18
C ARG A 32 2.92 -4.75 26.24
N CYS A 33 2.42 -4.79 25.01
CA CYS A 33 2.82 -5.74 23.98
C CYS A 33 4.02 -5.23 23.16
N GLU A 34 4.35 -3.96 23.26
CA GLU A 34 5.41 -3.32 22.48
C GLU A 34 6.76 -3.46 23.20
N LYS A 35 7.77 -3.79 22.43
CA LYS A 35 9.14 -4.03 22.93
C LYS A 35 10.09 -2.87 22.62
N ILE A 36 9.58 -1.86 21.94
CA ILE A 36 10.27 -0.63 21.58
C ILE A 36 9.26 0.53 21.67
N THR A 37 9.71 1.68 22.16
CA THR A 37 8.86 2.88 22.26
C THR A 37 8.27 3.22 20.90
N THR A 38 6.93 3.30 20.82
CA THR A 38 6.23 3.59 19.56
C THR A 38 5.27 4.75 19.73
N GLU A 39 5.46 5.79 18.92
CA GLU A 39 4.63 6.98 18.85
C GLU A 39 3.78 6.94 17.57
N ILE A 40 2.45 7.04 17.73
CA ILE A 40 1.49 6.95 16.62
C ILE A 40 0.82 8.30 16.43
N PHE A 41 0.73 8.74 15.18
CA PHE A 41 0.13 10.01 14.80
C PHE A 41 -0.97 9.83 13.76
N PRO A 42 -2.06 10.64 13.79
CA PRO A 42 -3.08 10.63 12.76
C PRO A 42 -2.55 11.08 11.40
N LYS A 43 -1.50 11.94 11.41
CA LYS A 43 -0.92 12.55 10.20
C LYS A 43 0.59 12.42 10.21
N VAL A 44 1.15 12.17 9.04
CA VAL A 44 2.60 12.06 8.82
C VAL A 44 3.35 13.31 9.28
N GLU A 45 2.79 14.50 9.03
CA GLU A 45 3.40 15.77 9.38
C GLU A 45 3.57 15.95 10.91
N GLU A 46 2.68 15.36 11.70
CA GLU A 46 2.78 15.43 13.17
C GLU A 46 3.94 14.55 13.68
N GLY A 47 4.11 13.35 13.12
CA GLY A 47 5.25 12.49 13.42
C GLY A 47 6.58 13.09 12.98
N ALA A 48 6.62 13.69 11.78
CA ALA A 48 7.79 14.41 11.29
C ALA A 48 8.19 15.56 12.20
N LYS A 49 7.21 16.32 12.74
CA LYS A 49 7.45 17.39 13.72
C LYS A 49 8.07 16.89 15.02
N LEU A 50 7.66 15.72 15.52
CA LEU A 50 8.28 15.12 16.71
C LEU A 50 9.78 14.89 16.50
N ILE A 51 10.14 14.26 15.38
CA ILE A 51 11.53 13.98 15.02
C ILE A 51 12.31 15.30 14.86
N ALA A 52 11.76 16.24 14.10
CA ALA A 52 12.38 17.54 13.87
C ALA A 52 12.55 18.35 15.17
N ASN A 53 11.60 18.30 16.13
CA ASN A 53 11.73 18.91 17.45
C ASN A 53 12.96 18.37 18.19
N THR A 54 13.17 17.06 18.15
CA THR A 54 14.28 16.41 18.82
C THR A 54 15.62 16.78 18.17
N ILE A 55 15.68 16.79 16.83
CA ILE A 55 16.88 17.20 16.09
C ILE A 55 17.22 18.66 16.38
N GLU A 56 16.24 19.56 16.32
CA GLU A 56 16.44 20.98 16.64
C GLU A 56 16.96 21.20 18.05
N ALA A 57 16.38 20.48 19.04
CA ALA A 57 16.82 20.56 20.42
C ALA A 57 18.28 20.11 20.57
N GLU A 58 18.68 19.02 19.91
CA GLU A 58 20.05 18.52 19.93
C GLU A 58 21.03 19.48 19.23
N ILE A 59 20.65 20.04 18.08
CA ILE A 59 21.46 21.06 17.38
C ILE A 59 21.74 22.24 18.32
N LYS A 60 20.71 22.79 18.98
CA LYS A 60 20.83 23.91 19.92
C LYS A 60 21.65 23.56 21.16
N ALA A 61 21.47 22.36 21.70
CA ALA A 61 22.26 21.87 22.82
C ALA A 61 23.76 21.73 22.45
N ALA A 62 24.03 21.18 21.28
CA ALA A 62 25.39 21.06 20.73
C ALA A 62 26.03 22.45 20.51
N GLN A 63 25.27 23.40 19.92
CA GLN A 63 25.72 24.78 19.74
C GLN A 63 26.11 25.44 21.08
N THR A 64 25.25 25.29 22.07
CA THR A 64 25.49 25.83 23.43
C THR A 64 26.72 25.22 24.06
N ALA A 65 26.97 23.91 23.81
CA ALA A 65 28.13 23.19 24.31
C ALA A 65 29.41 23.41 23.47
N GLY A 66 29.37 24.19 22.41
CA GLY A 66 30.51 24.44 21.51
C GLY A 66 30.97 23.21 20.73
N ARG A 67 30.08 22.22 20.49
CA ARG A 67 30.38 20.99 19.77
C ARG A 67 29.56 20.85 18.48
N GLU A 68 29.97 19.91 17.66
CA GLU A 68 29.15 19.52 16.49
C GLU A 68 27.98 18.64 16.93
N CYS A 69 26.87 18.69 16.19
CA CYS A 69 25.74 17.76 16.26
C CYS A 69 25.87 16.75 15.13
N VAL A 70 25.99 15.46 15.43
CA VAL A 70 26.28 14.40 14.46
C VAL A 70 25.04 13.61 14.14
N LEU A 71 24.55 13.73 12.90
CA LEU A 71 23.35 13.09 12.42
C LEU A 71 23.67 11.93 11.44
N GLY A 72 23.01 10.79 11.63
CA GLY A 72 22.92 9.73 10.64
C GLY A 72 21.61 9.84 9.85
N LEU A 73 21.66 9.89 8.54
CA LEU A 73 20.48 10.06 7.69
C LEU A 73 20.46 9.05 6.55
N GLY A 74 19.28 8.50 6.25
CA GLY A 74 19.00 7.74 5.02
C GLY A 74 18.27 8.59 4.00
N THR A 75 17.96 8.01 2.84
CA THR A 75 17.24 8.68 1.73
C THR A 75 15.91 8.00 1.37
N GLY A 76 15.40 7.16 2.26
CA GLY A 76 14.09 6.52 2.07
C GLY A 76 12.96 7.54 2.04
N GLN A 77 11.90 7.27 1.26
CA GLN A 77 10.74 8.16 1.12
C GLN A 77 10.09 8.52 2.47
N SER A 78 10.18 7.65 3.48
CA SER A 78 9.65 7.91 4.81
C SER A 78 10.35 9.07 5.53
N LEU A 79 11.55 9.48 5.12
CA LEU A 79 12.28 10.60 5.70
C LEU A 79 11.93 11.94 5.06
N THR A 80 11.35 11.96 3.87
CA THR A 80 10.99 13.20 3.16
C THR A 80 10.19 14.18 4.01
N PRO A 81 9.14 13.79 4.75
CA PRO A 81 8.39 14.70 5.60
C PRO A 81 9.24 15.32 6.73
N VAL A 82 10.22 14.56 7.24
CA VAL A 82 11.16 15.06 8.26
C VAL A 82 12.08 16.12 7.65
N PHE A 83 12.61 15.88 6.44
CA PHE A 83 13.44 16.86 5.74
C PHE A 83 12.67 18.13 5.41
N GLU A 84 11.45 18.02 4.93
CA GLU A 84 10.59 19.17 4.64
C GLU A 84 10.36 20.03 5.90
N GLU A 85 10.12 19.41 7.05
CA GLU A 85 9.93 20.13 8.30
C GLU A 85 11.24 20.78 8.80
N LEU A 86 12.39 20.11 8.65
CA LEU A 86 13.70 20.69 8.98
C LEU A 86 14.08 21.87 8.08
N ILE A 87 13.79 21.78 6.77
CA ILE A 87 13.98 22.90 5.81
C ILE A 87 13.12 24.09 6.21
N ARG A 88 11.83 23.86 6.50
CA ARG A 88 10.93 24.92 6.98
C ARG A 88 11.49 25.63 8.23
N ARG A 89 12.05 24.88 9.17
CA ARG A 89 12.68 25.46 10.37
C ARG A 89 13.95 26.22 10.04
N HIS A 90 14.72 25.78 9.08
CA HIS A 90 15.88 26.52 8.60
C HIS A 90 15.46 27.87 8.01
N GLU A 91 14.41 27.90 7.18
CA GLU A 91 13.82 29.13 6.66
C GLU A 91 13.32 30.06 7.78
N GLU A 92 12.91 29.51 8.92
CA GLU A 92 12.51 30.25 10.13
C GLU A 92 13.69 30.61 11.05
N GLY A 93 14.93 30.28 10.67
CA GLY A 93 16.14 30.72 11.34
C GLY A 93 16.92 29.65 12.12
N LEU A 94 16.57 28.36 12.01
CA LEU A 94 17.41 27.28 12.56
C LEU A 94 18.67 27.12 11.70
N SER A 95 19.87 27.31 12.30
CA SER A 95 21.13 27.08 11.60
C SER A 95 21.62 25.64 11.77
N PHE A 96 22.10 25.05 10.69
CA PHE A 96 22.74 23.73 10.63
C PHE A 96 24.27 23.84 10.51
N ALA A 97 24.86 25.02 10.68
CA ALA A 97 26.29 25.27 10.47
C ALA A 97 27.22 24.44 11.37
N ASN A 98 26.73 23.93 12.54
CA ASN A 98 27.43 23.01 13.43
C ASN A 98 27.02 21.54 13.24
N VAL A 99 26.25 21.21 12.20
CA VAL A 99 25.80 19.85 11.96
C VAL A 99 26.81 19.09 11.11
N VAL A 100 27.04 17.84 11.45
CA VAL A 100 27.77 16.85 10.68
C VAL A 100 26.79 15.74 10.25
N VAL A 101 26.79 15.37 8.98
CA VAL A 101 25.90 14.35 8.44
C VAL A 101 26.69 13.15 7.97
N PHE A 102 26.24 11.95 8.37
CA PHE A 102 26.67 10.67 7.87
C PHE A 102 25.53 10.02 7.09
N ASN A 103 25.69 9.80 5.78
CA ASN A 103 24.73 9.09 4.94
C ASN A 103 24.73 7.59 5.29
N ALA A 104 23.58 7.01 5.61
CA ALA A 104 23.47 5.66 6.14
C ALA A 104 23.88 4.56 5.15
N TYR A 105 23.77 4.79 3.85
CA TYR A 105 24.15 3.83 2.82
C TYR A 105 24.42 4.48 1.47
N GLU A 106 25.13 3.75 0.57
CA GLU A 106 25.32 4.13 -0.82
C GLU A 106 25.25 2.90 -1.71
N TYR A 107 24.76 3.04 -2.94
CA TYR A 107 24.73 1.97 -3.93
C TYR A 107 26.14 1.59 -4.43
N PHE A 108 26.34 0.32 -4.76
CA PHE A 108 27.63 -0.18 -5.23
C PHE A 108 27.47 -1.32 -6.26
N PRO A 109 28.25 -1.31 -7.39
CA PRO A 109 29.08 -0.20 -7.84
C PRO A 109 28.27 0.93 -8.49
N LEU A 110 28.74 2.16 -8.35
CA LEU A 110 28.15 3.32 -9.03
C LEU A 110 29.12 3.93 -10.05
N LYS A 111 28.56 4.57 -11.07
CA LYS A 111 29.31 5.46 -11.95
C LYS A 111 29.54 6.80 -11.26
N VAL A 112 30.71 7.40 -11.53
CA VAL A 112 31.03 8.75 -11.06
C VAL A 112 29.97 9.73 -11.59
N GLY A 113 29.37 10.52 -10.69
CA GLY A 113 28.36 11.51 -11.04
C GLY A 113 26.94 10.94 -11.30
N SER A 114 26.67 9.69 -10.88
CA SER A 114 25.34 9.11 -10.99
C SER A 114 24.33 9.93 -10.17
N LYS A 115 23.25 10.36 -10.81
CA LYS A 115 22.12 11.03 -10.16
C LYS A 115 21.30 10.09 -9.27
N ASN A 116 21.54 8.80 -9.36
CA ASN A 116 20.88 7.77 -8.56
C ASN A 116 21.63 7.46 -7.25
N SER A 117 22.78 8.09 -7.02
CA SER A 117 23.51 8.01 -5.75
C SER A 117 22.60 8.41 -4.58
N SER A 118 22.68 7.65 -3.48
CA SER A 118 21.98 8.01 -2.24
C SER A 118 22.41 9.39 -1.75
N LEU A 119 23.70 9.69 -1.81
CA LEU A 119 24.21 11.03 -1.45
C LEU A 119 23.63 12.13 -2.35
N HIS A 120 23.56 11.90 -3.68
CA HIS A 120 22.97 12.88 -4.59
C HIS A 120 21.50 13.17 -4.25
N LYS A 121 20.73 12.13 -3.96
CA LYS A 121 19.33 12.29 -3.50
C LYS A 121 19.22 13.01 -2.18
N LEU A 122 20.15 12.75 -1.24
CA LEU A 122 20.17 13.45 0.04
C LEU A 122 20.47 14.95 -0.15
N HIS A 123 21.33 15.31 -1.12
CA HIS A 123 21.54 16.70 -1.53
C HIS A 123 20.26 17.33 -2.07
N GLU A 124 19.61 16.71 -3.03
CA GLU A 124 18.36 17.22 -3.62
C GLU A 124 17.23 17.37 -2.58
N LEU A 125 17.09 16.40 -1.69
CA LEU A 125 16.00 16.37 -0.71
C LEU A 125 16.24 17.34 0.45
N PHE A 126 17.50 17.52 0.89
CA PHE A 126 17.78 18.21 2.15
C PHE A 126 19.06 19.05 2.16
N LEU A 127 20.24 18.48 1.84
CA LEU A 127 21.51 19.12 2.14
C LEU A 127 21.73 20.45 1.44
N ASP A 128 21.29 20.59 0.17
CA ASP A 128 21.41 21.82 -0.62
C ASP A 128 20.40 22.91 -0.20
N LYS A 129 19.50 22.61 0.72
CA LYS A 129 18.44 23.52 1.18
C LYS A 129 18.68 24.06 2.59
N VAL A 130 19.82 23.72 3.19
CA VAL A 130 20.23 24.15 4.53
C VAL A 130 21.70 24.55 4.55
N ASP A 131 22.19 25.18 5.63
CA ASP A 131 23.54 25.76 5.73
C ASP A 131 24.61 24.77 6.28
N ILE A 132 24.48 23.46 5.99
CA ILE A 132 25.49 22.47 6.39
C ILE A 132 26.75 22.67 5.54
N LYS A 133 27.93 22.70 6.21
CA LYS A 133 29.22 22.84 5.53
C LYS A 133 29.55 21.58 4.74
N ALA A 134 29.99 21.72 3.48
CA ALA A 134 30.36 20.59 2.63
C ALA A 134 31.42 19.64 3.26
N CYS A 135 32.38 20.18 4.07
CA CYS A 135 33.36 19.38 4.79
C CYS A 135 32.77 18.53 5.95
N ASN A 136 31.53 18.76 6.32
CA ASN A 136 30.80 18.05 7.36
C ASN A 136 29.84 16.99 6.79
N ILE A 137 29.87 16.70 5.49
CA ILE A 137 29.02 15.71 4.85
C ILE A 137 29.88 14.48 4.52
N PHE A 138 29.52 13.34 5.08
CA PHE A 138 30.21 12.07 4.88
C PHE A 138 29.27 11.02 4.32
N SER A 139 29.72 10.30 3.29
CA SER A 139 29.00 9.20 2.67
C SER A 139 29.96 8.05 2.34
N PRO A 140 29.48 6.81 2.33
CA PRO A 140 30.21 5.75 1.65
C PRO A 140 30.38 6.13 0.17
N ASP A 141 31.50 5.71 -0.45
CA ASP A 141 31.79 6.01 -1.86
C ASP A 141 31.50 4.79 -2.73
N GLY A 142 30.38 4.84 -3.47
CA GLY A 142 29.96 3.76 -4.37
C GLY A 142 30.81 3.63 -5.66
N THR A 143 31.76 4.54 -5.89
CA THR A 143 32.59 4.56 -7.12
C THR A 143 33.95 3.88 -6.96
N ILE A 144 34.29 3.46 -5.73
CA ILE A 144 35.58 2.83 -5.41
C ILE A 144 35.73 1.44 -6.05
N GLY A 145 36.96 1.02 -6.29
CA GLY A 145 37.24 -0.36 -6.72
C GLY A 145 36.94 -1.37 -5.62
N GLN A 146 36.45 -2.55 -6.02
CA GLN A 146 35.99 -3.60 -5.12
C GLN A 146 37.05 -4.02 -4.08
N ASP A 147 38.33 -4.03 -4.44
CA ASP A 147 39.42 -4.38 -3.54
C ASP A 147 39.61 -3.40 -2.40
N ASN A 148 39.13 -2.15 -2.54
CA ASN A 148 39.26 -1.09 -1.56
C ASN A 148 38.03 -0.99 -0.61
N VAL A 149 36.94 -1.71 -0.88
CA VAL A 149 35.67 -1.60 -0.15
C VAL A 149 35.84 -1.80 1.35
N GLN A 150 36.57 -2.85 1.76
CA GLN A 150 36.74 -3.14 3.19
C GLN A 150 37.55 -2.06 3.92
N ALA A 151 38.60 -1.54 3.26
CA ALA A 151 39.40 -0.46 3.82
C ALA A 151 38.58 0.83 3.94
N HIS A 152 37.77 1.11 2.92
CA HIS A 152 36.86 2.26 2.89
C HIS A 152 35.82 2.18 4.01
N CYS A 153 35.17 1.04 4.21
CA CYS A 153 34.21 0.83 5.28
C CYS A 153 34.85 1.04 6.68
N ARG A 154 36.08 0.53 6.89
CA ARG A 154 36.80 0.78 8.14
C ARG A 154 37.11 2.27 8.34
N THR A 155 37.51 2.97 7.28
CA THR A 155 37.76 4.42 7.33
C THR A 155 36.47 5.19 7.64
N TYR A 156 35.34 4.73 7.11
CA TYR A 156 34.04 5.33 7.37
C TYR A 156 33.63 5.18 8.84
N GLU A 157 33.80 3.99 9.43
CA GLU A 157 33.60 3.75 10.87
C GLU A 157 34.51 4.64 11.73
N GLN A 158 35.79 4.78 11.32
CA GLN A 158 36.73 5.64 12.04
C GLN A 158 36.29 7.10 12.01
N LYS A 159 35.81 7.61 10.88
CA LYS A 159 35.29 8.99 10.80
C LYS A 159 34.11 9.22 11.73
N ILE A 160 33.20 8.23 11.85
CA ILE A 160 32.10 8.31 12.83
C ILE A 160 32.65 8.38 14.26
N ALA A 161 33.63 7.52 14.58
CA ALA A 161 34.24 7.49 15.88
C ALA A 161 35.00 8.80 16.22
N ASP A 162 35.73 9.36 15.23
CA ASP A 162 36.49 10.61 15.38
C ASP A 162 35.57 11.82 15.66
N LYS A 163 34.32 11.76 15.21
CA LYS A 163 33.28 12.75 15.49
C LYS A 163 32.54 12.50 16.82
N GLY A 164 32.93 11.46 17.57
CA GLY A 164 32.33 11.12 18.88
C GLY A 164 31.07 10.22 18.75
N GLY A 165 30.82 9.61 17.60
CA GLY A 165 29.64 8.81 17.30
C GLY A 165 28.46 9.64 16.81
N LEU A 166 27.33 8.98 16.56
CA LEU A 166 26.09 9.63 16.11
C LEU A 166 25.28 10.13 17.32
N ASP A 167 24.89 11.39 17.33
CA ASP A 167 23.93 11.91 18.31
C ASP A 167 22.53 11.40 18.02
N ILE A 168 22.08 11.53 16.77
CA ILE A 168 20.78 11.03 16.32
C ILE A 168 20.94 10.33 14.97
N ILE A 169 20.28 9.18 14.80
CA ILE A 169 20.08 8.57 13.48
C ILE A 169 18.60 8.46 13.16
N VAL A 170 18.20 8.81 11.93
CA VAL A 170 16.83 8.66 11.42
C VAL A 170 16.82 7.66 10.27
N LEU A 171 16.03 6.61 10.42
CA LEU A 171 15.95 5.48 9.51
C LEU A 171 14.52 5.26 9.02
N GLY A 172 14.39 4.79 7.81
CA GLY A 172 13.18 4.14 7.32
C GLY A 172 13.28 2.62 7.47
N ILE A 173 12.18 1.92 7.17
CA ILE A 173 12.12 0.45 7.16
C ILE A 173 11.66 -0.06 5.79
N GLY A 174 12.39 -1.02 5.24
CA GLY A 174 11.96 -1.74 4.04
C GLY A 174 10.99 -2.88 4.36
N ARG A 175 10.38 -3.47 3.33
CA ARG A 175 9.40 -4.55 3.46
C ARG A 175 9.92 -5.79 4.14
N MET A 176 11.21 -6.07 3.99
CA MET A 176 11.90 -7.19 4.65
C MET A 176 12.37 -6.86 6.08
N GLY A 177 12.05 -5.66 6.59
CA GLY A 177 12.52 -5.21 7.89
C GLY A 177 13.96 -4.74 7.90
N ASN A 178 14.52 -4.47 6.73
CA ASN A 178 15.86 -3.89 6.60
C ASN A 178 15.87 -2.43 7.06
N ILE A 179 16.91 -2.06 7.79
CA ILE A 179 17.21 -0.69 8.24
C ILE A 179 18.53 -0.24 7.60
N ALA A 180 18.61 1.00 7.13
CA ALA A 180 19.55 1.41 6.11
C ALA A 180 19.42 0.41 4.92
N THR A 181 20.43 -0.41 4.65
CA THR A 181 20.30 -1.56 3.75
C THR A 181 20.81 -2.85 4.40
N ASN A 182 20.64 -2.99 5.72
CA ASN A 182 20.93 -4.23 6.41
C ASN A 182 19.84 -5.26 6.12
N GLU A 183 20.09 -6.14 5.16
CA GLU A 183 19.18 -7.19 4.73
C GLU A 183 19.06 -8.33 5.76
N PRO A 184 18.03 -9.20 5.65
CA PRO A 184 17.93 -10.41 6.45
C PRO A 184 19.24 -11.20 6.51
N GLY A 185 19.59 -11.71 7.71
CA GLY A 185 20.90 -12.33 7.98
C GLY A 185 21.96 -11.35 8.48
N SER A 186 21.68 -10.05 8.54
CA SER A 186 22.53 -9.08 9.27
C SER A 186 22.50 -9.36 10.77
N THR A 187 23.64 -9.22 11.46
CA THR A 187 23.76 -9.52 12.88
C THR A 187 23.96 -8.28 13.73
N LEU A 188 23.74 -8.40 15.05
CA LEU A 188 24.00 -7.34 16.03
C LEU A 188 25.43 -6.78 15.99
N THR A 189 26.39 -7.58 15.55
CA THR A 189 27.82 -7.22 15.49
C THR A 189 28.25 -6.67 14.11
N SER A 190 27.33 -6.63 13.16
CA SER A 190 27.64 -6.13 11.80
C SER A 190 28.00 -4.64 11.85
N THR A 191 29.21 -4.29 11.41
CA THR A 191 29.67 -2.93 11.17
C THR A 191 29.46 -2.52 9.71
N SER A 192 29.92 -1.33 9.33
CA SER A 192 29.82 -0.85 7.94
C SER A 192 30.50 -1.83 6.98
N ARG A 193 29.77 -2.21 5.92
CA ARG A 193 30.19 -3.25 4.97
C ARG A 193 29.45 -3.16 3.64
N ILE A 194 29.96 -3.89 2.68
CA ILE A 194 29.20 -4.22 1.46
C ILE A 194 28.18 -5.31 1.78
N ILE A 195 26.98 -5.18 1.22
CA ILE A 195 25.93 -6.18 1.32
C ILE A 195 25.28 -6.39 -0.05
N LEU A 196 24.97 -7.63 -0.39
CA LEU A 196 24.15 -7.97 -1.55
C LEU A 196 22.70 -7.65 -1.22
N THR A 197 22.06 -6.83 -2.04
CA THR A 197 20.66 -6.44 -1.85
C THR A 197 19.74 -7.56 -2.32
N ASP A 198 18.79 -7.93 -1.49
CA ASP A 198 17.73 -8.91 -1.82
C ASP A 198 16.91 -8.47 -3.05
N ALA A 199 16.31 -9.44 -3.74
CA ALA A 199 15.51 -9.17 -4.94
C ALA A 199 14.33 -8.25 -4.67
N ILE A 200 13.65 -8.42 -3.53
CA ILE A 200 12.51 -7.60 -3.10
C ILE A 200 12.96 -6.17 -2.82
N SER A 201 14.06 -6.02 -2.07
CA SER A 201 14.64 -4.71 -1.77
C SER A 201 15.13 -4.00 -3.05
N ARG A 202 15.70 -4.73 -4.01
CA ARG A 202 16.08 -4.17 -5.32
C ARG A 202 14.90 -3.70 -6.13
N GLU A 203 13.78 -4.41 -6.08
CA GLU A 203 12.55 -4.00 -6.76
C GLU A 203 11.98 -2.72 -6.13
N GLU A 204 11.94 -2.60 -4.80
CA GLU A 204 11.59 -1.34 -4.12
C GLU A 204 12.53 -0.19 -4.56
N MET A 205 13.82 -0.47 -4.67
CA MET A 205 14.81 0.51 -5.12
C MET A 205 14.61 0.91 -6.59
N THR A 206 14.15 -0.01 -7.46
CA THR A 206 13.89 0.27 -8.88
C THR A 206 12.88 1.39 -9.05
N MET A 207 11.88 1.47 -8.18
CA MET A 207 10.88 2.55 -8.20
C MET A 207 11.48 3.93 -7.92
N SER A 208 12.55 3.98 -7.16
CA SER A 208 13.25 5.23 -6.79
C SER A 208 14.51 5.48 -7.61
N PHE A 209 14.99 4.49 -8.36
CA PHE A 209 16.15 4.55 -9.23
C PHE A 209 15.70 5.09 -10.60
N GLY A 210 16.39 6.08 -11.13
CA GLY A 210 16.02 6.66 -12.43
C GLY A 210 16.14 5.62 -13.55
N SER A 211 15.30 5.74 -14.54
CA SER A 211 15.09 4.79 -15.64
C SER A 211 16.29 4.54 -16.56
N GLN A 212 17.41 5.22 -16.38
CA GLN A 212 18.57 5.13 -17.29
C GLN A 212 19.70 4.22 -16.83
N GLU A 213 19.64 3.70 -15.61
CA GLU A 213 20.68 2.84 -15.06
C GLU A 213 20.06 1.66 -14.29
N PRO A 214 20.59 0.44 -14.42
CA PRO A 214 20.12 -0.68 -13.61
C PRO A 214 20.47 -0.45 -12.14
N VAL A 215 19.59 -0.89 -11.24
CA VAL A 215 19.87 -0.86 -9.78
C VAL A 215 21.10 -1.71 -9.49
N PRO A 216 22.12 -1.17 -8.82
CA PRO A 216 23.29 -1.93 -8.43
C PRO A 216 22.93 -3.14 -7.54
N PRO A 217 23.62 -4.26 -7.69
CA PRO A 217 23.31 -5.47 -6.92
C PRO A 217 23.68 -5.38 -5.44
N CYS A 218 24.55 -4.43 -5.07
CA CYS A 218 25.06 -4.29 -3.71
C CYS A 218 24.87 -2.86 -3.21
N THR A 219 25.02 -2.71 -1.90
CA THR A 219 25.13 -1.42 -1.21
C THR A 219 26.28 -1.44 -0.22
N LEU A 220 26.83 -0.26 0.06
CA LEU A 220 27.71 0.00 1.20
C LEU A 220 26.84 0.60 2.31
N THR A 221 26.68 -0.09 3.43
CA THR A 221 25.75 0.30 4.48
C THR A 221 26.41 0.44 5.83
N MET A 222 25.94 1.40 6.65
CA MET A 222 26.17 1.33 8.10
C MET A 222 25.66 0.00 8.63
N GLY A 223 26.47 -0.69 9.41
CA GLY A 223 26.03 -1.94 10.03
C GLY A 223 25.13 -1.73 11.24
N VAL A 224 24.44 -2.79 11.64
CA VAL A 224 23.54 -2.78 12.82
C VAL A 224 24.29 -2.31 14.07
N ALA A 225 25.53 -2.81 14.30
CA ALA A 225 26.33 -2.40 15.44
C ALA A 225 26.68 -0.91 15.44
N THR A 226 26.87 -0.32 14.26
CA THR A 226 27.13 1.11 14.11
C THR A 226 25.89 1.94 14.40
N ILE A 227 24.74 1.51 13.90
CA ILE A 227 23.43 2.12 14.14
C ILE A 227 23.10 2.09 15.65
N LEU A 228 23.28 0.94 16.30
CA LEU A 228 22.99 0.75 17.72
C LEU A 228 23.93 1.54 18.68
N LYS A 229 25.01 2.10 18.18
CA LYS A 229 25.89 3.00 18.97
C LYS A 229 25.43 4.46 18.95
N ALA A 230 24.46 4.83 18.12
CA ALA A 230 23.89 6.17 18.16
C ALA A 230 23.28 6.47 19.52
N LYS A 231 23.30 7.73 19.98
CA LYS A 231 22.70 8.08 21.29
C LYS A 231 21.19 7.98 21.24
N LYS A 232 20.58 8.35 20.11
CA LYS A 232 19.15 8.25 19.86
C LYS A 232 18.87 7.74 18.45
N ILE A 233 17.87 6.85 18.33
CA ILE A 233 17.45 6.27 17.06
C ILE A 233 15.98 6.58 16.82
N PHE A 234 15.66 7.08 15.63
CA PHE A 234 14.30 7.14 15.13
C PHE A 234 14.15 6.17 13.94
N LEU A 235 13.12 5.32 14.03
CA LEU A 235 12.64 4.51 12.90
C LEU A 235 11.30 5.08 12.47
N THR A 236 11.16 5.45 11.19
CA THR A 236 9.92 6.04 10.70
C THR A 236 9.33 5.24 9.54
N ALA A 237 8.00 5.06 9.57
CA ALA A 237 7.25 4.36 8.55
C ALA A 237 5.84 4.94 8.41
N TRP A 238 5.35 5.03 7.19
CA TRP A 238 4.05 5.60 6.87
C TRP A 238 3.28 4.70 5.92
N GLY A 239 1.97 4.62 6.12
CA GLY A 239 1.05 3.88 5.27
C GLY A 239 0.83 2.43 5.69
N ASP A 240 -0.29 1.88 5.25
CA ASP A 240 -0.77 0.53 5.57
C ASP A 240 0.12 -0.59 5.00
N GLU A 241 0.87 -0.32 3.93
CA GLU A 241 1.88 -1.24 3.40
C GLU A 241 2.98 -1.62 4.41
N LYS A 242 3.22 -0.76 5.40
CA LYS A 242 4.20 -0.98 6.47
C LYS A 242 3.63 -1.68 7.71
N ALA A 243 2.30 -1.80 7.82
CA ALA A 243 1.66 -2.30 9.04
C ALA A 243 2.17 -3.68 9.48
N SER A 244 2.37 -4.60 8.54
CA SER A 244 2.82 -5.97 8.86
C SER A 244 4.27 -6.02 9.36
N ILE A 245 5.16 -5.24 8.75
CA ILE A 245 6.56 -5.21 9.18
C ILE A 245 6.74 -4.42 10.47
N ILE A 246 5.91 -3.40 10.71
CA ILE A 246 5.89 -2.64 11.97
C ILE A 246 5.41 -3.53 13.13
N GLU A 247 4.33 -4.30 12.97
CA GLU A 247 3.89 -5.27 13.98
C GLU A 247 5.04 -6.21 14.39
N LYS A 248 5.70 -6.83 13.40
CA LYS A 248 6.82 -7.73 13.65
C LYS A 248 8.03 -7.03 14.31
N THR A 249 8.29 -5.79 13.93
CA THR A 249 9.41 -5.00 14.48
C THR A 249 9.14 -4.57 15.92
N VAL A 250 7.92 -4.15 16.23
CA VAL A 250 7.55 -3.56 17.53
C VAL A 250 7.17 -4.63 18.55
N GLU A 251 6.37 -5.61 18.16
CA GLU A 251 5.80 -6.64 19.06
C GLU A 251 6.45 -8.02 18.89
N GLY A 252 7.07 -8.29 17.74
CA GLY A 252 7.69 -9.56 17.41
C GLY A 252 8.95 -9.88 18.22
N PRO A 253 9.48 -11.11 18.14
CA PRO A 253 10.76 -11.45 18.75
C PRO A 253 11.92 -10.80 17.99
N ILE A 254 13.05 -10.60 18.68
CA ILE A 254 14.30 -10.19 18.04
C ILE A 254 14.79 -11.32 17.14
N THR A 255 15.04 -11.01 15.86
CA THR A 255 15.52 -11.96 14.87
C THR A 255 16.36 -11.28 13.80
N ASP A 256 17.35 -12.00 13.27
CA ASP A 256 18.16 -11.56 12.13
C ASP A 256 17.42 -11.62 10.78
N THR A 257 16.29 -12.32 10.72
CA THR A 257 15.41 -12.31 9.55
C THR A 257 14.65 -10.99 9.38
N ILE A 258 14.59 -10.17 10.45
CA ILE A 258 14.00 -8.83 10.46
C ILE A 258 14.96 -7.91 11.23
N PRO A 259 15.99 -7.36 10.57
CA PRO A 259 17.02 -6.58 11.25
C PRO A 259 16.54 -5.38 12.07
N ALA A 260 15.39 -4.79 11.69
CA ALA A 260 14.76 -3.72 12.47
C ALA A 260 14.42 -4.15 13.91
N THR A 261 14.20 -5.45 14.18
CA THR A 261 13.93 -5.94 15.54
C THR A 261 15.09 -5.76 16.49
N PHE A 262 16.32 -5.63 15.99
CA PHE A 262 17.49 -5.33 16.83
C PHE A 262 17.39 -3.98 17.53
N LEU A 263 16.60 -3.04 17.01
CA LEU A 263 16.35 -1.76 17.65
C LEU A 263 15.67 -1.90 19.04
N GLN A 264 15.00 -3.03 19.30
CA GLN A 264 14.44 -3.35 20.62
C GLN A 264 15.52 -3.46 21.72
N THR A 265 16.80 -3.66 21.35
CA THR A 265 17.92 -3.72 22.31
C THR A 265 18.48 -2.35 22.67
N HIS A 266 18.06 -1.30 21.97
CA HIS A 266 18.58 0.05 22.18
C HIS A 266 17.78 0.81 23.24
N ASN A 267 18.46 1.52 24.14
CA ASN A 267 17.84 2.20 25.29
C ASN A 267 16.99 3.43 24.89
N ASP A 268 17.32 4.09 23.78
CA ASP A 268 16.63 5.30 23.29
C ASP A 268 16.35 5.20 21.79
N ALA A 269 15.61 4.16 21.42
CA ALA A 269 15.07 4.00 20.08
C ALA A 269 13.56 4.24 20.12
N THR A 270 13.06 5.00 19.15
CA THR A 270 11.63 5.33 19.01
C THR A 270 11.17 5.05 17.59
N VAL A 271 10.08 4.30 17.47
CA VAL A 271 9.35 4.10 16.22
C VAL A 271 8.29 5.19 16.09
N VAL A 272 8.31 5.95 15.00
CA VAL A 272 7.39 7.06 14.74
C VAL A 272 6.59 6.74 13.49
N ILE A 273 5.29 6.54 13.63
CA ILE A 273 4.42 6.01 12.57
C ILE A 273 3.07 6.71 12.53
N ASP A 274 2.36 6.57 11.42
CA ASP A 274 0.97 6.97 11.32
C ASP A 274 -0.01 5.84 11.71
N LEU A 275 -1.29 6.16 11.80
CA LEU A 275 -2.33 5.18 12.14
C LEU A 275 -2.42 4.03 11.12
N ALA A 276 -2.12 4.30 9.85
CA ALA A 276 -2.14 3.28 8.81
C ALA A 276 -1.01 2.26 9.00
N ALA A 277 0.22 2.71 9.28
CA ALA A 277 1.35 1.84 9.61
C ALA A 277 1.16 1.12 10.96
N ALA A 278 0.37 1.68 11.87
CA ALA A 278 0.05 1.07 13.17
C ALA A 278 -1.11 0.06 13.12
N ALA A 279 -1.79 -0.11 11.99
CA ALA A 279 -3.07 -0.82 11.89
C ALA A 279 -3.06 -2.27 12.39
N LYS A 280 -1.89 -2.92 12.49
CA LYS A 280 -1.74 -4.29 12.99
C LYS A 280 -1.21 -4.39 14.43
N LEU A 281 -0.82 -3.27 15.05
CA LEU A 281 -0.38 -3.28 16.45
C LEU A 281 -1.54 -3.70 17.38
N THR A 282 -1.23 -4.48 18.41
CA THR A 282 -2.22 -5.03 19.34
C THR A 282 -3.12 -3.95 19.93
N ARG A 283 -2.58 -2.80 20.34
CA ARG A 283 -3.39 -1.70 20.91
C ARG A 283 -4.38 -1.08 19.92
N ILE A 284 -4.17 -1.27 18.60
CA ILE A 284 -5.05 -0.76 17.54
C ILE A 284 -6.06 -1.81 17.12
N VAL A 285 -5.59 -3.02 16.80
CA VAL A 285 -6.45 -4.09 16.24
C VAL A 285 -7.16 -4.93 17.30
N ARG A 286 -6.60 -5.02 18.51
CA ARG A 286 -7.12 -5.84 19.62
C ARG A 286 -7.05 -5.10 20.95
N PRO A 287 -7.66 -3.91 21.06
CA PRO A 287 -7.50 -3.03 22.23
C PRO A 287 -7.92 -3.69 23.54
N TRP A 288 -8.88 -4.61 23.53
CA TRP A 288 -9.31 -5.39 24.71
C TRP A 288 -8.20 -6.24 25.34
N LEU A 289 -7.11 -6.51 24.63
CA LEU A 289 -5.97 -7.25 25.18
C LEU A 289 -5.04 -6.36 26.00
N VAL A 290 -5.15 -5.05 25.88
CA VAL A 290 -4.21 -4.12 26.52
C VAL A 290 -4.85 -3.21 27.56
N THR A 291 -6.12 -2.83 27.39
CA THR A 291 -6.84 -1.98 28.34
C THR A 291 -8.35 -2.15 28.20
N ASN A 292 -9.12 -1.50 29.06
CA ASN A 292 -10.57 -1.42 28.92
C ASN A 292 -10.93 -0.63 27.65
N CYS A 293 -11.95 -1.09 26.95
CA CYS A 293 -12.41 -0.46 25.71
C CYS A 293 -13.94 -0.27 25.71
N GLU A 294 -14.41 0.69 24.93
CA GLU A 294 -15.83 0.83 24.66
C GLU A 294 -16.27 -0.24 23.64
N TRP A 295 -17.14 -1.15 24.06
CA TRP A 295 -17.61 -2.25 23.23
C TRP A 295 -18.64 -1.78 22.20
N THR A 296 -18.17 -1.49 20.99
CA THR A 296 -19.01 -1.31 19.81
C THR A 296 -19.36 -2.67 19.18
N ASP A 297 -20.39 -2.71 18.34
CA ASP A 297 -20.76 -3.93 17.61
C ASP A 297 -19.59 -4.46 16.77
N LYS A 298 -18.84 -3.57 16.12
CA LYS A 298 -17.67 -3.93 15.34
C LYS A 298 -16.55 -4.51 16.19
N LEU A 299 -16.25 -3.90 17.33
CA LEU A 299 -15.21 -4.39 18.25
C LEU A 299 -15.61 -5.72 18.87
N THR A 300 -16.89 -5.89 19.21
CA THR A 300 -17.43 -7.16 19.72
C THR A 300 -17.28 -8.27 18.66
N ARG A 301 -17.60 -7.98 17.41
CA ARG A 301 -17.40 -8.92 16.29
C ARG A 301 -15.92 -9.32 16.15
N SER A 302 -15.01 -8.34 16.13
CA SER A 302 -13.57 -8.58 16.05
C SER A 302 -13.06 -9.47 17.19
N ALA A 303 -13.48 -9.19 18.44
CA ALA A 303 -13.08 -9.97 19.61
C ALA A 303 -13.59 -11.43 19.56
N VAL A 304 -14.82 -11.65 19.10
CA VAL A 304 -15.41 -13.00 18.99
C VAL A 304 -14.74 -13.79 17.85
N VAL A 305 -14.52 -13.17 16.70
CA VAL A 305 -13.78 -13.79 15.58
C VAL A 305 -12.38 -14.20 16.05
N TRP A 306 -11.65 -13.27 16.69
CA TRP A 306 -10.34 -13.56 17.26
C TRP A 306 -10.39 -14.72 18.27
N LEU A 307 -11.41 -14.77 19.15
CA LEU A 307 -11.56 -15.85 20.13
C LEU A 307 -11.80 -17.21 19.45
N CYS A 308 -12.63 -17.24 18.40
CA CYS A 308 -12.86 -18.44 17.59
C CYS A 308 -11.57 -18.96 16.98
N LEU A 309 -10.81 -18.11 16.30
CA LEU A 309 -9.55 -18.47 15.65
C LEU A 309 -8.51 -18.92 16.66
N LYS A 310 -8.42 -18.24 17.82
CA LYS A 310 -7.50 -18.59 18.90
C LYS A 310 -7.82 -19.95 19.53
N THR A 311 -9.11 -20.27 19.71
CA THR A 311 -9.55 -21.51 20.37
C THR A 311 -9.81 -22.66 19.41
N GLY A 312 -9.87 -22.39 18.10
CA GLY A 312 -10.27 -23.35 17.07
C GLY A 312 -11.74 -23.80 17.20
N LYS A 313 -12.59 -22.98 17.80
CA LYS A 313 -14.01 -23.28 18.02
C LYS A 313 -14.90 -22.37 17.17
N PRO A 314 -15.93 -22.90 16.50
CA PRO A 314 -16.92 -22.07 15.82
C PRO A 314 -17.72 -21.25 16.84
N ILE A 315 -18.28 -20.13 16.38
CA ILE A 315 -18.94 -19.11 17.23
C ILE A 315 -19.95 -19.75 18.21
N LEU A 316 -20.87 -20.57 17.69
CA LEU A 316 -21.95 -21.17 18.51
C LEU A 316 -21.44 -22.23 19.51
N LYS A 317 -20.16 -22.59 19.50
CA LYS A 317 -19.53 -23.53 20.43
C LYS A 317 -18.65 -22.85 21.48
N LEU A 318 -18.49 -21.54 21.44
CA LEU A 318 -17.81 -20.78 22.49
C LEU A 318 -18.64 -20.83 23.79
N THR A 319 -17.95 -20.98 24.90
CA THR A 319 -18.53 -21.07 26.26
C THR A 319 -18.14 -19.83 27.08
N ASN A 320 -18.86 -19.57 28.19
CA ASN A 320 -18.46 -18.54 29.14
C ASN A 320 -17.01 -18.69 29.61
N LYS A 321 -16.54 -19.93 29.74
CA LYS A 321 -15.15 -20.22 30.11
C LYS A 321 -14.17 -19.70 29.05
N ASP A 322 -14.46 -19.88 27.76
CA ASP A 322 -13.59 -19.40 26.68
C ASP A 322 -13.45 -17.87 26.75
N TYR A 323 -14.52 -17.14 27.00
CA TYR A 323 -14.50 -15.69 27.19
C TYR A 323 -13.67 -15.29 28.41
N ASN A 324 -13.92 -15.90 29.57
CA ASN A 324 -13.22 -15.58 30.81
C ASN A 324 -11.73 -15.86 30.74
N ASP A 325 -11.32 -17.02 30.21
CA ASP A 325 -9.92 -17.42 30.08
C ASP A 325 -9.14 -16.52 29.12
N ASN A 326 -9.83 -15.76 28.27
CA ASN A 326 -9.23 -14.90 27.24
C ASN A 326 -9.47 -13.39 27.46
N GLY A 327 -9.85 -12.99 28.67
CA GLY A 327 -9.97 -11.57 29.05
C GLY A 327 -11.20 -10.87 28.48
N LEU A 328 -12.23 -11.59 28.06
CA LEU A 328 -13.45 -11.07 27.47
C LEU A 328 -14.67 -11.14 28.40
N SER A 329 -14.44 -11.16 29.71
CA SER A 329 -15.51 -11.24 30.74
C SER A 329 -16.49 -10.07 30.67
N GLU A 330 -16.05 -8.89 30.21
CA GLU A 330 -16.90 -7.72 30.03
C GLU A 330 -18.03 -7.98 29.02
N LEU A 331 -17.77 -8.75 27.96
CA LEU A 331 -18.82 -9.12 27.00
C LEU A 331 -19.90 -9.98 27.65
N LEU A 332 -19.51 -10.87 28.59
CA LEU A 332 -20.48 -11.66 29.33
C LEU A 332 -21.36 -10.78 30.22
N ALA A 333 -20.80 -9.75 30.83
CA ALA A 333 -21.55 -8.80 31.65
C ALA A 333 -22.51 -7.95 30.78
N LEU A 334 -22.06 -7.49 29.62
CA LEU A 334 -22.86 -6.67 28.70
C LEU A 334 -24.03 -7.45 28.08
N TYR A 335 -23.80 -8.67 27.66
CA TYR A 335 -24.80 -9.49 26.94
C TYR A 335 -25.50 -10.53 27.83
N GLY A 336 -25.09 -10.65 29.09
CA GLY A 336 -25.64 -11.58 30.08
C GLY A 336 -25.08 -13.01 29.97
N SER A 337 -24.57 -13.43 28.82
CA SER A 337 -23.92 -14.76 28.64
C SER A 337 -23.14 -14.83 27.33
N GLY A 338 -22.20 -15.76 27.25
CA GLY A 338 -21.50 -16.09 26.00
C GLY A 338 -22.47 -16.58 24.92
N TYR A 339 -23.52 -17.31 25.29
CA TYR A 339 -24.55 -17.73 24.34
C TYR A 339 -25.20 -16.55 23.61
N ASN A 340 -25.57 -15.48 24.33
CA ASN A 340 -26.17 -14.31 23.72
C ASN A 340 -25.20 -13.56 22.79
N VAL A 341 -23.93 -13.42 23.20
CA VAL A 341 -22.88 -12.86 22.34
C VAL A 341 -22.73 -13.69 21.06
N ASN A 342 -22.65 -15.02 21.22
CA ASN A 342 -22.50 -15.96 20.11
C ASN A 342 -23.65 -15.82 19.09
N ILE A 343 -24.91 -15.78 19.56
CA ILE A 343 -26.07 -15.64 18.67
C ILE A 343 -26.04 -14.29 17.94
N LYS A 344 -25.71 -13.22 18.64
CA LYS A 344 -25.61 -11.89 18.00
C LYS A 344 -24.56 -11.90 16.88
N ILE A 345 -23.35 -12.33 17.18
CA ILE A 345 -22.25 -12.27 16.20
C ILE A 345 -22.44 -13.26 15.05
N PHE A 346 -22.98 -14.44 15.35
CA PHE A 346 -23.34 -15.40 14.30
C PHE A 346 -24.34 -14.81 13.31
N ASN A 347 -25.41 -14.17 13.82
CA ASN A 347 -26.42 -13.53 12.98
C ASN A 347 -25.83 -12.33 12.21
N ASP A 348 -25.00 -11.50 12.84
CA ASP A 348 -24.34 -10.37 12.20
C ASP A 348 -23.51 -10.83 10.98
N LEU A 349 -22.70 -11.88 11.14
CA LEU A 349 -21.91 -12.44 10.05
C LEU A 349 -22.78 -13.14 9.00
N GLN A 350 -23.81 -13.87 9.42
CA GLN A 350 -24.73 -14.52 8.49
C GLN A 350 -25.45 -13.49 7.59
N HIS A 351 -25.81 -12.33 8.13
CA HIS A 351 -26.44 -11.25 7.35
C HIS A 351 -25.50 -10.54 6.38
N THR A 352 -24.18 -10.75 6.49
CA THR A 352 -23.25 -10.27 5.46
C THR A 352 -23.33 -11.08 4.17
N ILE A 353 -23.73 -12.36 4.26
CA ILE A 353 -23.76 -13.29 3.12
C ILE A 353 -24.98 -12.98 2.25
N THR A 354 -24.76 -12.75 0.96
CA THR A 354 -25.86 -12.50 0.02
C THR A 354 -25.60 -13.09 -1.35
N GLY A 355 -26.60 -13.73 -1.91
CA GLY A 355 -26.65 -14.09 -3.34
C GLY A 355 -27.19 -12.97 -4.24
N TRP A 356 -27.56 -11.81 -3.67
CA TRP A 356 -28.17 -10.68 -4.37
C TRP A 356 -27.42 -9.37 -4.07
N PRO A 357 -26.21 -9.17 -4.61
CA PRO A 357 -25.39 -8.00 -4.28
C PRO A 357 -26.03 -6.67 -4.70
N GLY A 358 -26.85 -6.67 -5.75
CA GLY A 358 -27.62 -5.50 -6.19
C GLY A 358 -29.00 -5.38 -5.56
N GLY A 359 -29.39 -6.35 -4.71
CA GLY A 359 -30.72 -6.43 -4.13
C GLY A 359 -31.68 -7.34 -4.90
N LYS A 360 -32.76 -7.74 -4.26
CA LYS A 360 -33.75 -8.64 -4.78
C LYS A 360 -35.10 -7.90 -4.93
N PRO A 361 -35.80 -8.05 -6.07
CA PRO A 361 -37.08 -7.40 -6.25
C PRO A 361 -38.09 -7.89 -5.21
N ASN A 362 -38.84 -6.96 -4.61
CA ASN A 362 -39.86 -7.22 -3.61
C ASN A 362 -39.36 -7.97 -2.35
N ALA A 363 -38.07 -7.85 -2.02
CA ALA A 363 -37.53 -8.40 -0.78
C ALA A 363 -37.98 -7.55 0.40
N ASP A 364 -38.48 -8.22 1.45
CA ASP A 364 -38.61 -7.64 2.78
C ASP A 364 -37.29 -7.91 3.52
N ASP A 365 -36.36 -6.97 3.40
CA ASP A 365 -35.07 -7.05 4.07
C ASP A 365 -35.01 -6.01 5.18
N THR A 366 -35.39 -6.41 6.39
CA THR A 366 -35.40 -5.53 7.57
C THR A 366 -34.01 -5.11 8.01
N TYR A 367 -32.98 -5.87 7.65
CA TYR A 367 -31.56 -5.58 7.99
C TYR A 367 -30.86 -4.76 6.90
N ARG A 368 -31.32 -4.87 5.67
CA ARG A 368 -30.73 -4.23 4.49
C ARG A 368 -31.83 -3.69 3.57
N PRO A 369 -32.65 -2.72 4.01
CA PRO A 369 -33.82 -2.24 3.26
C PRO A 369 -33.43 -1.64 1.89
N GLU A 370 -32.23 -1.11 1.76
CA GLU A 370 -31.69 -0.61 0.49
C GLU A 370 -31.52 -1.69 -0.57
N ARG A 371 -31.51 -2.98 -0.21
CA ARG A 371 -31.45 -4.09 -1.17
C ARG A 371 -32.76 -4.33 -1.92
N ALA A 372 -33.89 -3.91 -1.34
CA ALA A 372 -35.19 -4.06 -2.00
C ALA A 372 -35.45 -3.00 -3.07
N ASN A 373 -35.06 -1.75 -2.82
CA ASN A 373 -35.35 -0.59 -3.67
C ASN A 373 -34.16 0.37 -3.80
N PRO A 374 -33.98 0.98 -4.98
CA PRO A 374 -34.64 0.70 -6.26
C PRO A 374 -34.18 -0.63 -6.85
N PHE A 375 -35.03 -1.24 -7.69
CA PHE A 375 -34.67 -2.42 -8.48
C PHE A 375 -35.22 -2.27 -9.92
N PRO A 376 -34.45 -2.54 -11.00
CA PRO A 376 -32.99 -2.77 -10.98
C PRO A 376 -32.18 -1.52 -10.57
N LYS A 377 -30.92 -1.74 -10.14
CA LYS A 377 -30.02 -0.65 -9.81
C LYS A 377 -29.10 -0.31 -10.96
N ARG A 378 -28.72 0.95 -11.07
CA ARG A 378 -27.54 1.37 -11.83
C ARG A 378 -26.32 1.19 -10.96
N VAL A 379 -25.37 0.42 -11.47
CA VAL A 379 -24.14 0.03 -10.77
C VAL A 379 -22.95 0.52 -11.58
N ILE A 380 -21.99 1.15 -10.93
CA ILE A 380 -20.70 1.46 -11.55
C ILE A 380 -19.56 0.83 -10.76
N VAL A 381 -18.65 0.19 -11.49
CA VAL A 381 -17.41 -0.36 -10.93
C VAL A 381 -16.26 0.46 -11.47
N PHE A 382 -15.57 1.17 -10.59
CA PHE A 382 -14.33 1.85 -10.90
C PHE A 382 -13.16 0.88 -10.75
N SER A 383 -12.39 0.72 -11.82
CA SER A 383 -11.24 -0.18 -11.90
C SER A 383 -9.99 0.66 -12.14
N PRO A 384 -9.04 0.72 -11.18
CA PRO A 384 -7.80 1.50 -11.33
C PRO A 384 -7.04 1.16 -12.61
N HIS A 385 -6.86 -0.13 -12.88
CA HIS A 385 -6.30 -0.64 -14.13
C HIS A 385 -7.30 -1.56 -14.84
N PRO A 386 -7.17 -1.75 -16.16
CA PRO A 386 -8.01 -2.71 -16.89
C PRO A 386 -7.68 -4.16 -16.50
N ASP A 387 -8.30 -4.69 -15.46
CA ASP A 387 -8.31 -6.05 -14.91
C ASP A 387 -8.69 -6.10 -13.42
N ASP A 388 -8.45 -5.02 -12.64
CA ASP A 388 -8.72 -5.00 -11.20
C ASP A 388 -10.18 -5.34 -10.86
N ASP A 389 -11.13 -4.94 -11.72
CA ASP A 389 -12.56 -5.25 -11.60
C ASP A 389 -12.83 -6.76 -11.61
N VAL A 390 -12.31 -7.48 -12.60
CA VAL A 390 -12.54 -8.93 -12.71
C VAL A 390 -11.70 -9.74 -11.74
N ILE A 391 -10.49 -9.28 -11.39
CA ILE A 391 -9.64 -9.91 -10.37
C ILE A 391 -10.34 -9.84 -9.01
N SER A 392 -10.91 -8.69 -8.67
CA SER A 392 -11.47 -8.44 -7.35
C SER A 392 -12.91 -8.91 -7.21
N MET A 393 -13.77 -8.67 -8.23
CA MET A 393 -15.20 -8.90 -8.12
C MET A 393 -15.86 -9.46 -9.39
N GLY A 394 -15.11 -10.20 -10.19
CA GLY A 394 -15.62 -10.77 -11.47
C GLY A 394 -16.85 -11.67 -11.31
N GLY A 395 -16.95 -12.43 -10.22
CA GLY A 395 -18.12 -13.23 -9.89
C GLY A 395 -19.34 -12.36 -9.57
N THR A 396 -19.14 -11.32 -8.77
CA THR A 396 -20.19 -10.36 -8.41
C THR A 396 -20.66 -9.54 -9.61
N ILE A 397 -19.75 -9.08 -10.47
CA ILE A 397 -20.10 -8.38 -11.73
C ILE A 397 -21.01 -9.25 -12.57
N ARG A 398 -20.62 -10.50 -12.82
CA ARG A 398 -21.43 -11.45 -13.61
C ARG A 398 -22.81 -11.66 -13.00
N ARG A 399 -22.90 -11.79 -11.68
CA ARG A 399 -24.16 -11.97 -10.97
C ARG A 399 -25.06 -10.74 -11.05
N LEU A 400 -24.51 -9.53 -10.92
CA LEU A 400 -25.25 -8.28 -11.09
C LEU A 400 -25.88 -8.19 -12.49
N VAL A 401 -25.10 -8.50 -13.53
CA VAL A 401 -25.60 -8.54 -14.92
C VAL A 401 -26.70 -9.59 -15.09
N GLN A 402 -26.51 -10.82 -14.59
CA GLN A 402 -27.50 -11.90 -14.68
C GLN A 402 -28.79 -11.58 -13.91
N GLN A 403 -28.72 -10.77 -12.88
CA GLN A 403 -29.87 -10.31 -12.09
C GLN A 403 -30.58 -9.09 -12.70
N GLY A 404 -30.11 -8.60 -13.86
CA GLY A 404 -30.77 -7.55 -14.65
C GLY A 404 -30.46 -6.13 -14.17
N HIS A 405 -29.37 -5.94 -13.38
CA HIS A 405 -28.91 -4.60 -13.03
C HIS A 405 -28.22 -3.93 -14.22
N ASP A 406 -28.27 -2.60 -14.25
CA ASP A 406 -27.61 -1.75 -15.23
C ASP A 406 -26.17 -1.51 -14.80
N VAL A 407 -25.23 -2.31 -15.35
CA VAL A 407 -23.84 -2.38 -14.87
C VAL A 407 -22.90 -1.64 -15.81
N HIS A 408 -22.17 -0.67 -15.28
CA HIS A 408 -21.12 0.07 -15.97
C HIS A 408 -19.75 -0.24 -15.36
N ILE A 409 -18.72 -0.33 -16.21
CA ILE A 409 -17.32 -0.43 -15.78
C ILE A 409 -16.56 0.81 -16.23
N ALA A 410 -15.85 1.44 -15.30
CA ALA A 410 -15.03 2.62 -15.56
C ALA A 410 -13.55 2.32 -15.25
N TYR A 411 -12.76 2.16 -16.30
CA TYR A 411 -11.32 2.01 -16.19
C TYR A 411 -10.66 3.37 -16.01
N GLU A 412 -10.04 3.60 -14.88
CA GLU A 412 -9.55 4.92 -14.47
C GLU A 412 -8.24 5.29 -15.13
N THR A 413 -7.36 4.30 -15.39
CA THR A 413 -6.09 4.48 -16.09
C THR A 413 -5.99 3.55 -17.29
N SER A 414 -5.08 3.88 -18.22
CA SER A 414 -4.83 3.04 -19.39
C SER A 414 -4.11 1.72 -19.07
N GLY A 415 -3.41 1.63 -17.94
CA GLY A 415 -2.58 0.48 -17.59
C GLY A 415 -1.39 0.23 -18.56
N ASN A 416 -1.05 1.21 -19.40
CA ASN A 416 -0.07 1.07 -20.49
C ASN A 416 1.33 0.68 -20.01
N ILE A 417 1.72 1.08 -18.79
CA ILE A 417 3.06 0.82 -18.24
C ILE A 417 3.30 -0.67 -17.98
N ALA A 418 2.25 -1.43 -17.70
CA ALA A 418 2.33 -2.85 -17.38
C ALA A 418 2.31 -3.78 -18.63
N VAL A 419 2.32 -3.23 -19.84
CA VAL A 419 2.35 -4.02 -21.07
C VAL A 419 3.78 -4.20 -21.57
N GLY A 420 4.21 -5.44 -21.81
CA GLY A 420 5.52 -5.79 -22.35
C GLY A 420 5.74 -5.27 -23.79
N ASP A 421 6.99 -5.08 -24.14
CA ASP A 421 7.36 -4.63 -25.50
C ASP A 421 7.15 -5.74 -26.55
N GLU A 422 7.16 -6.98 -26.12
CA GLU A 422 6.83 -8.17 -26.93
C GLU A 422 5.37 -8.11 -27.41
N GLU A 423 4.44 -7.67 -26.55
CA GLU A 423 3.05 -7.50 -26.91
C GLU A 423 2.88 -6.43 -27.98
N VAL A 424 3.56 -5.30 -27.84
CA VAL A 424 3.58 -4.25 -28.88
C VAL A 424 4.07 -4.83 -30.20
N THR A 425 5.16 -5.60 -30.16
CA THR A 425 5.73 -6.25 -31.34
C THR A 425 4.74 -7.23 -31.98
N ARG A 426 4.07 -8.05 -31.17
CA ARG A 426 3.04 -9.01 -31.62
C ARG A 426 1.90 -8.32 -32.35
N PHE A 427 1.33 -7.27 -31.75
CA PHE A 427 0.24 -6.54 -32.38
C PHE A 427 0.67 -5.76 -33.63
N MET A 428 1.86 -5.21 -33.63
CA MET A 428 2.40 -4.52 -34.82
C MET A 428 2.67 -5.50 -35.98
N HIS A 429 3.11 -6.73 -35.71
CA HIS A 429 3.20 -7.78 -36.72
C HIS A 429 1.82 -8.11 -37.30
N PHE A 430 0.80 -8.22 -36.45
CA PHE A 430 -0.58 -8.45 -36.89
C PHE A 430 -1.08 -7.31 -37.79
N ILE A 431 -0.93 -6.06 -37.36
CA ILE A 431 -1.37 -4.87 -38.11
C ILE A 431 -0.66 -4.80 -39.48
N ASN A 432 0.65 -5.04 -39.51
CA ASN A 432 1.41 -5.04 -40.74
C ASN A 432 0.97 -6.18 -41.68
N GLY A 433 0.74 -7.38 -41.14
CA GLY A 433 0.18 -8.51 -41.92
C GLY A 433 -1.21 -8.22 -42.46
N PHE A 434 -2.08 -7.60 -41.64
CA PHE A 434 -3.41 -7.16 -42.07
C PHE A 434 -3.33 -6.14 -43.23
N ASN A 435 -2.44 -5.15 -43.12
CA ASN A 435 -2.18 -4.19 -44.21
C ASN A 435 -1.72 -4.86 -45.50
N GLN A 436 -0.85 -5.87 -45.39
CA GLN A 436 -0.40 -6.64 -46.56
C GLN A 436 -1.50 -7.44 -47.22
N LEU A 437 -2.34 -8.13 -46.44
CA LEU A 437 -3.32 -9.08 -46.95
C LEU A 437 -4.64 -8.42 -47.37
N PHE A 438 -5.12 -7.44 -46.62
CA PHE A 438 -6.47 -6.88 -46.78
C PHE A 438 -6.50 -5.46 -47.37
N ILE A 439 -5.40 -4.69 -47.20
CA ILE A 439 -5.27 -3.33 -47.70
C ILE A 439 -4.29 -3.29 -48.90
N ASN A 440 -3.86 -4.45 -49.40
CA ASN A 440 -2.91 -4.60 -50.50
C ASN A 440 -1.59 -3.81 -50.29
N ASN A 441 -1.17 -3.67 -49.04
CA ASN A 441 0.01 -2.91 -48.64
C ASN A 441 0.02 -1.45 -49.11
N SER A 442 -1.16 -0.85 -49.25
CA SER A 442 -1.32 0.50 -49.80
C SER A 442 -1.15 1.60 -48.75
N ASP A 443 -1.21 1.27 -47.44
CA ASP A 443 -1.07 2.26 -46.38
C ASP A 443 0.40 2.43 -45.97
N GLU A 444 1.06 3.45 -46.52
CA GLU A 444 2.43 3.81 -46.21
C GLU A 444 2.61 4.33 -44.78
N THR A 445 1.54 4.83 -44.16
CA THR A 445 1.55 5.30 -42.77
C THR A 445 1.77 4.11 -41.82
N ILE A 446 1.07 3.01 -42.08
CA ILE A 446 1.23 1.78 -41.30
C ILE A 446 2.65 1.22 -41.44
N LYS A 447 3.20 1.19 -42.68
CA LYS A 447 4.56 0.71 -42.92
C LYS A 447 5.59 1.54 -42.17
N LYS A 448 5.47 2.86 -42.26
CA LYS A 448 6.38 3.79 -41.57
C LYS A 448 6.29 3.60 -40.06
N MET A 449 5.08 3.60 -39.50
CA MET A 449 4.88 3.40 -38.06
C MET A 449 5.46 2.07 -37.58
N TYR A 450 5.28 0.99 -38.33
CA TYR A 450 5.87 -0.32 -38.04
C TYR A 450 7.40 -0.26 -38.00
N ALA A 451 8.02 0.39 -39.00
CA ALA A 451 9.46 0.54 -39.07
C ALA A 451 10.02 1.39 -37.90
N ASP A 452 9.36 2.51 -37.59
CA ASP A 452 9.77 3.43 -36.53
C ASP A 452 9.69 2.75 -35.15
N ILE A 453 8.60 2.03 -34.87
CA ILE A 453 8.41 1.28 -33.59
C ILE A 453 9.46 0.17 -33.50
N LYS A 454 9.65 -0.62 -34.55
CA LYS A 454 10.65 -1.69 -34.55
C LYS A 454 12.06 -1.15 -34.28
N THR A 455 12.40 -0.02 -34.90
CA THR A 455 13.73 0.62 -34.71
C THR A 455 13.90 1.12 -33.28
N PHE A 456 12.86 1.76 -32.72
CA PHE A 456 12.87 2.24 -31.34
C PHE A 456 13.03 1.07 -30.35
N LEU A 457 12.19 0.03 -30.45
CA LEU A 457 12.24 -1.11 -29.53
C LEU A 457 13.58 -1.87 -29.59
N ALA A 458 14.20 -1.97 -30.79
CA ALA A 458 15.52 -2.59 -30.93
C ALA A 458 16.65 -1.78 -30.27
N ALA A 459 16.48 -0.46 -30.15
CA ALA A 459 17.47 0.44 -29.55
C ALA A 459 17.17 0.76 -28.07
N LYS A 460 15.96 0.43 -27.59
CA LYS A 460 15.47 0.74 -26.25
C LYS A 460 16.31 0.05 -25.18
N LYS A 461 16.71 0.82 -24.19
CA LYS A 461 17.42 0.32 -23.01
C LYS A 461 16.44 0.18 -21.83
N PRO A 462 16.75 -0.70 -20.86
CA PRO A 462 16.00 -0.77 -19.63
C PRO A 462 15.85 0.63 -19.01
N GLY A 463 14.59 1.05 -18.81
CA GLY A 463 14.27 2.35 -18.23
C GLY A 463 14.04 3.49 -19.21
N ASP A 464 14.22 3.30 -20.51
CA ASP A 464 13.83 4.32 -21.50
C ASP A 464 12.30 4.48 -21.52
N MET A 465 11.85 5.73 -21.58
CA MET A 465 10.42 6.03 -21.71
C MET A 465 9.92 5.62 -23.09
N ASP A 466 8.75 4.97 -23.12
CA ASP A 466 8.05 4.67 -24.35
C ASP A 466 7.67 5.95 -25.12
N THR A 467 7.74 5.89 -26.44
CA THR A 467 7.19 6.95 -27.28
C THR A 467 5.68 7.08 -27.11
N ALA A 468 5.10 8.23 -27.45
CA ALA A 468 3.65 8.42 -27.40
C ALA A 468 2.90 7.34 -28.19
N ALA A 469 3.41 6.96 -29.37
CA ALA A 469 2.82 5.91 -30.20
C ALA A 469 2.81 4.55 -29.50
N ILE A 470 3.94 4.15 -28.85
CA ILE A 470 4.03 2.89 -28.11
C ILE A 470 3.07 2.87 -26.92
N ARG A 471 3.03 3.95 -26.14
CA ARG A 471 2.09 4.09 -25.02
C ARG A 471 0.64 3.96 -25.49
N THR A 472 0.31 4.59 -26.61
CA THR A 472 -1.04 4.48 -27.19
C THR A 472 -1.35 3.04 -27.59
N ILE A 473 -0.41 2.32 -28.23
CA ILE A 473 -0.61 0.91 -28.61
C ILE A 473 -0.79 0.04 -27.37
N LYS A 474 0.05 0.21 -26.35
CA LYS A 474 -0.08 -0.49 -25.07
C LYS A 474 -1.45 -0.25 -24.40
N GLY A 475 -1.93 0.99 -24.41
CA GLY A 475 -3.27 1.35 -23.94
C GLY A 475 -4.39 0.70 -24.79
N LEU A 476 -4.24 0.65 -26.11
CA LEU A 476 -5.21 -0.01 -27.00
C LEU A 476 -5.28 -1.53 -26.76
N ILE A 477 -4.15 -2.19 -26.47
CA ILE A 477 -4.11 -3.61 -26.10
C ILE A 477 -4.95 -3.82 -24.84
N ARG A 478 -4.68 -3.08 -23.77
CA ARG A 478 -5.43 -3.17 -22.51
C ARG A 478 -6.93 -2.89 -22.70
N ARG A 479 -7.29 -1.89 -23.50
CA ARG A 479 -8.70 -1.60 -23.82
C ARG A 479 -9.37 -2.73 -24.59
N GLY A 480 -8.68 -3.38 -25.52
CA GLY A 480 -9.19 -4.55 -26.24
C GLY A 480 -9.48 -5.72 -25.30
N GLU A 481 -8.57 -5.99 -24.38
CA GLU A 481 -8.71 -7.01 -23.35
C GLU A 481 -9.88 -6.71 -22.41
N ALA A 482 -9.97 -5.49 -21.89
CA ALA A 482 -11.05 -5.02 -21.02
C ALA A 482 -12.43 -5.15 -21.70
N ARG A 483 -12.58 -4.70 -22.94
CA ARG A 483 -13.82 -4.88 -23.72
C ARG A 483 -14.19 -6.35 -23.88
N THR A 484 -13.20 -7.21 -24.10
CA THR A 484 -13.43 -8.65 -24.21
C THR A 484 -13.91 -9.26 -22.91
N ALA A 485 -13.31 -8.87 -21.78
CA ALA A 485 -13.73 -9.30 -20.44
C ALA A 485 -15.14 -8.81 -20.10
N CYS A 486 -15.45 -7.54 -20.38
CA CYS A 486 -16.80 -6.98 -20.20
C CYS A 486 -17.85 -7.71 -21.03
N THR A 487 -17.59 -7.91 -22.32
CA THR A 487 -18.49 -8.65 -23.21
C THR A 487 -18.69 -10.10 -22.74
N PHE A 488 -17.63 -10.76 -22.28
CA PHE A 488 -17.71 -12.11 -21.73
C PHE A 488 -18.64 -12.18 -20.49
N ASN A 489 -18.68 -11.13 -19.68
CA ASN A 489 -19.57 -11.01 -18.52
C ASN A 489 -20.97 -10.51 -18.88
N GLY A 490 -21.24 -10.18 -20.15
CA GLY A 490 -22.53 -9.72 -20.63
C GLY A 490 -22.77 -8.21 -20.50
N ILE A 491 -21.70 -7.42 -20.32
CA ILE A 491 -21.77 -5.96 -20.25
C ILE A 491 -21.72 -5.38 -21.68
N PRO A 492 -22.66 -4.51 -22.06
CA PRO A 492 -22.65 -3.82 -23.34
C PRO A 492 -21.46 -2.89 -23.49
N LEU A 493 -20.94 -2.72 -24.72
CA LEU A 493 -19.73 -1.91 -24.92
C LEU A 493 -19.93 -0.41 -24.66
N ASP A 494 -21.14 0.10 -24.75
CA ASP A 494 -21.51 1.48 -24.40
C ASP A 494 -21.56 1.73 -22.88
N HIS A 495 -21.52 0.66 -22.06
CA HIS A 495 -21.35 0.73 -20.61
C HIS A 495 -19.88 0.58 -20.16
N VAL A 496 -18.94 0.54 -21.09
CA VAL A 496 -17.52 0.41 -20.81
C VAL A 496 -16.82 1.76 -21.03
N HIS A 497 -16.37 2.36 -19.95
CA HIS A 497 -15.79 3.71 -19.94
C HIS A 497 -14.29 3.66 -19.72
N PHE A 498 -13.52 4.47 -20.47
CA PHE A 498 -12.08 4.64 -20.29
C PHE A 498 -11.80 6.10 -19.95
N LEU A 499 -11.37 6.38 -18.73
CA LEU A 499 -11.25 7.73 -18.20
C LEU A 499 -9.89 8.36 -18.49
N ASP A 500 -8.83 7.54 -18.61
CA ASP A 500 -7.46 7.98 -18.88
C ASP A 500 -7.04 9.15 -17.95
N LEU A 501 -7.18 8.97 -16.65
CA LEU A 501 -6.95 10.04 -15.67
C LEU A 501 -5.54 10.65 -15.84
N PRO A 502 -5.44 11.97 -16.00
CA PRO A 502 -4.19 12.68 -16.31
C PRO A 502 -3.03 12.41 -15.36
N PHE A 503 -3.29 12.13 -14.09
CA PHE A 503 -2.23 11.84 -13.13
C PHE A 503 -1.40 10.62 -13.53
N TYR A 504 -1.99 9.65 -14.24
CA TYR A 504 -1.35 8.42 -14.68
C TYR A 504 -0.71 8.56 -16.06
N GLU A 505 -1.34 9.28 -16.97
CA GLU A 505 -1.01 9.29 -18.41
C GLU A 505 0.26 10.10 -18.76
N SER A 506 1.05 10.50 -17.77
CA SER A 506 2.33 11.19 -17.98
C SER A 506 3.38 10.37 -18.73
N GLY A 507 3.24 9.05 -18.76
CA GLY A 507 4.22 8.10 -19.29
C GLY A 507 5.44 7.88 -18.39
N LYS A 508 5.48 8.49 -17.22
CA LYS A 508 6.52 8.29 -16.20
C LYS A 508 6.09 7.21 -15.22
N ILE A 509 7.07 6.46 -14.69
CA ILE A 509 6.81 5.51 -13.60
C ILE A 509 6.29 6.26 -12.36
N GLU A 510 6.89 7.42 -12.05
CA GLU A 510 6.40 8.30 -11.01
C GLU A 510 5.15 9.05 -11.48
N LYS A 511 4.03 8.79 -10.80
CA LYS A 511 2.73 9.37 -11.13
C LYS A 511 2.67 10.82 -10.71
N LEU A 512 2.01 11.64 -11.54
CA LEU A 512 1.69 13.02 -11.15
C LEU A 512 0.76 13.01 -9.91
N PRO A 513 0.66 14.13 -9.19
CA PRO A 513 -0.40 14.27 -8.19
C PRO A 513 -1.76 14.27 -8.88
N MET A 514 -2.75 13.72 -8.18
CA MET A 514 -4.14 13.89 -8.55
C MET A 514 -4.52 15.38 -8.47
N GLY A 515 -5.26 15.87 -9.45
CA GLY A 515 -5.70 17.25 -9.54
C GLY A 515 -7.19 17.38 -9.86
N GLU A 516 -7.69 18.61 -9.88
CA GLU A 516 -9.10 18.92 -10.19
C GLU A 516 -9.58 18.30 -11.51
N ARG A 517 -8.69 18.19 -12.50
CA ARG A 517 -9.03 17.63 -13.79
C ARG A 517 -9.39 16.13 -13.68
N ASP A 518 -8.65 15.40 -12.87
CA ASP A 518 -8.93 13.97 -12.61
C ASP A 518 -10.28 13.82 -11.94
N VAL A 519 -10.55 14.61 -10.91
CA VAL A 519 -11.81 14.62 -10.15
C VAL A 519 -13.01 14.98 -11.04
N ASN A 520 -12.87 15.98 -11.91
CA ASN A 520 -13.95 16.41 -12.79
C ASN A 520 -14.31 15.34 -13.83
N ILE A 521 -13.34 14.61 -14.37
CA ILE A 521 -13.61 13.49 -15.30
C ILE A 521 -14.48 12.42 -14.62
N VAL A 522 -14.14 12.05 -13.40
CA VAL A 522 -14.92 11.09 -12.60
C VAL A 522 -16.31 11.64 -12.29
N ARG A 523 -16.39 12.90 -11.87
CA ARG A 523 -17.64 13.58 -11.55
C ARG A 523 -18.61 13.62 -12.73
N ASP A 524 -18.11 13.97 -13.92
CA ASP A 524 -18.94 14.02 -15.14
C ASP A 524 -19.57 12.65 -15.43
N LEU A 525 -18.83 11.56 -15.26
CA LEU A 525 -19.37 10.20 -15.43
C LEU A 525 -20.42 9.87 -14.36
N LEU A 526 -20.17 10.23 -13.10
CA LEU A 526 -21.14 10.03 -12.01
C LEU A 526 -22.43 10.80 -12.26
N LEU A 527 -22.37 12.03 -12.76
CA LEU A 527 -23.54 12.84 -13.12
C LEU A 527 -24.32 12.26 -14.31
N GLN A 528 -23.62 11.62 -15.24
CA GLN A 528 -24.24 10.94 -16.38
C GLN A 528 -25.03 9.70 -15.95
N ILE A 529 -24.43 8.84 -15.08
CA ILE A 529 -24.99 7.55 -14.69
C ILE A 529 -25.94 7.68 -13.48
N LYS A 530 -25.60 8.50 -12.48
CA LYS A 530 -26.31 8.64 -11.20
C LYS A 530 -26.54 7.27 -10.55
N PRO A 531 -25.46 6.55 -10.18
CA PRO A 531 -25.54 5.17 -9.72
C PRO A 531 -26.18 5.06 -8.33
N GLN A 532 -26.81 3.92 -8.03
CA GLN A 532 -27.22 3.53 -6.69
C GLN A 532 -26.17 2.67 -5.97
N GLN A 533 -25.27 2.06 -6.74
CA GLN A 533 -24.12 1.35 -6.18
C GLN A 533 -22.85 1.75 -6.94
N ILE A 534 -21.83 2.11 -6.17
CA ILE A 534 -20.49 2.42 -6.65
C ILE A 534 -19.55 1.39 -6.02
N PHE A 535 -18.75 0.73 -6.82
CA PHE A 535 -17.68 -0.13 -6.34
C PHE A 535 -16.33 0.52 -6.65
N VAL A 536 -15.46 0.62 -5.66
CA VAL A 536 -14.11 1.21 -5.78
C VAL A 536 -13.06 0.30 -5.17
N ALA A 537 -11.80 0.49 -5.57
CA ALA A 537 -10.69 -0.27 -5.00
C ALA A 537 -10.46 0.11 -3.53
N GLY A 538 -10.55 -0.88 -2.65
CA GLY A 538 -10.13 -0.81 -1.23
C GLY A 538 -8.74 -1.38 -1.00
N ASP A 539 -8.06 -1.78 -2.05
CA ASP A 539 -6.70 -2.35 -2.05
C ASP A 539 -5.67 -1.22 -2.08
N LEU A 540 -5.63 -0.43 -0.98
CA LEU A 540 -4.88 0.82 -0.88
C LEU A 540 -3.38 0.61 -0.62
N ALA A 541 -2.98 -0.63 -0.37
CA ALA A 541 -1.58 -1.04 -0.14
C ALA A 541 -0.85 -1.39 -1.45
N ASP A 542 -1.39 -1.04 -2.62
CA ASP A 542 -0.73 -1.27 -3.89
C ASP A 542 0.63 -0.56 -3.94
N PRO A 543 1.69 -1.25 -4.40
CA PRO A 543 3.06 -0.71 -4.31
C PRO A 543 3.27 0.55 -5.16
N HIS A 544 2.40 0.80 -6.12
CA HIS A 544 2.50 1.95 -7.03
C HIS A 544 1.65 3.15 -6.59
N GLY A 545 0.78 3.00 -5.58
CA GLY A 545 -0.11 4.03 -5.07
C GLY A 545 -1.18 4.49 -6.09
N THR A 546 -1.43 3.70 -7.15
CA THR A 546 -2.41 4.03 -8.18
C THR A 546 -3.83 3.82 -7.66
N HIS A 547 -4.10 2.69 -7.00
CA HIS A 547 -5.41 2.35 -6.45
C HIS A 547 -5.90 3.43 -5.48
N ARG A 548 -5.02 3.88 -4.57
CA ARG A 548 -5.35 4.96 -3.63
C ARG A 548 -5.73 6.25 -4.34
N LYS A 549 -4.95 6.68 -5.33
CA LYS A 549 -5.25 7.92 -6.09
C LYS A 549 -6.55 7.82 -6.88
N CYS A 550 -6.82 6.67 -7.48
CA CYS A 550 -8.06 6.41 -8.17
C CYS A 550 -9.26 6.50 -7.21
N THR A 551 -9.21 5.80 -6.09
CA THR A 551 -10.27 5.86 -5.08
C THR A 551 -10.42 7.27 -4.49
N ASP A 552 -9.33 7.99 -4.20
CA ASP A 552 -9.37 9.38 -3.74
C ASP A 552 -10.07 10.30 -4.77
N ALA A 553 -9.87 10.08 -6.07
CA ALA A 553 -10.54 10.86 -7.12
C ALA A 553 -12.06 10.64 -7.11
N VAL A 554 -12.51 9.38 -6.94
CA VAL A 554 -13.94 9.05 -6.84
C VAL A 554 -14.56 9.67 -5.58
N LEU A 555 -13.89 9.56 -4.43
CA LEU A 555 -14.40 10.12 -3.17
C LEU A 555 -14.45 11.64 -3.20
N ALA A 556 -13.43 12.30 -3.78
CA ALA A 556 -13.43 13.74 -3.96
C ALA A 556 -14.57 14.21 -4.91
N ALA A 557 -14.87 13.44 -5.96
CA ALA A 557 -16.00 13.73 -6.84
C ALA A 557 -17.34 13.59 -6.09
N LEU A 558 -17.47 12.58 -5.23
CA LEU A 558 -18.67 12.40 -4.39
C LEU A 558 -18.82 13.51 -3.35
N ASP A 559 -17.73 14.01 -2.78
CA ASP A 559 -17.77 15.13 -1.85
C ASP A 559 -18.27 16.42 -2.54
N LEU A 560 -17.85 16.69 -3.77
CA LEU A 560 -18.39 17.80 -4.57
C LEU A 560 -19.90 17.63 -4.81
N GLU A 561 -20.37 16.41 -5.12
CA GLU A 561 -21.80 16.15 -5.31
C GLU A 561 -22.61 16.32 -4.00
N LYS A 562 -21.99 16.02 -2.84
CA LYS A 562 -22.62 16.29 -1.51
C LYS A 562 -22.72 17.79 -1.25
N GLU A 563 -21.68 18.57 -1.54
CA GLU A 563 -21.69 20.03 -1.42
C GLU A 563 -22.81 20.64 -2.27
N ASP A 564 -23.00 20.10 -3.49
CA ASP A 564 -24.07 20.50 -4.42
C ASP A 564 -25.45 19.93 -4.04
N LYS A 565 -25.53 19.11 -2.97
CA LYS A 565 -26.76 18.47 -2.48
C LYS A 565 -27.46 17.62 -3.56
N ALA A 566 -26.69 16.88 -4.33
CA ALA A 566 -27.19 16.07 -5.42
C ALA A 566 -28.20 15.01 -4.93
N ALA A 567 -29.43 15.04 -5.43
CA ALA A 567 -30.52 14.21 -4.94
C ALA A 567 -30.28 12.70 -5.12
N TRP A 568 -29.51 12.31 -6.15
CA TRP A 568 -29.24 10.91 -6.45
C TRP A 568 -28.34 10.21 -5.39
N LEU A 569 -27.56 10.98 -4.61
CA LEU A 569 -26.71 10.43 -3.57
C LEU A 569 -27.49 9.80 -2.41
N LYS A 570 -28.74 10.17 -2.22
CA LYS A 570 -29.60 9.64 -1.14
C LYS A 570 -29.70 8.11 -1.19
N ASP A 571 -29.79 7.55 -2.38
CA ASP A 571 -29.94 6.11 -2.62
C ASP A 571 -28.64 5.45 -3.06
N CYS A 572 -27.51 6.16 -3.02
CA CYS A 572 -26.21 5.69 -3.44
C CYS A 572 -25.42 5.08 -2.30
N ARG A 573 -24.86 3.89 -2.52
CA ARG A 573 -23.95 3.19 -1.62
C ARG A 573 -22.59 3.02 -2.27
N VAL A 574 -21.52 3.21 -1.48
CA VAL A 574 -20.14 3.02 -1.94
C VAL A 574 -19.57 1.77 -1.30
N TRP A 575 -19.17 0.81 -2.09
CA TRP A 575 -18.58 -0.45 -1.68
C TRP A 575 -17.11 -0.50 -2.07
N MET A 576 -16.26 -0.87 -1.14
CA MET A 576 -14.84 -1.10 -1.39
C MET A 576 -14.58 -2.58 -1.58
N TYR A 577 -13.93 -2.94 -2.68
CA TYR A 577 -13.49 -4.29 -2.97
C TYR A 577 -11.98 -4.45 -2.75
N ARG A 578 -11.52 -5.66 -2.48
CA ARG A 578 -10.12 -6.10 -2.49
C ARG A 578 -10.00 -7.38 -3.29
N GLY A 579 -8.79 -7.85 -3.57
CA GLY A 579 -8.55 -9.10 -4.28
C GLY A 579 -7.30 -9.11 -5.14
N ALA A 580 -6.78 -7.96 -5.56
CA ALA A 580 -5.52 -7.87 -6.29
C ALA A 580 -4.31 -8.02 -5.34
N TRP A 581 -4.23 -7.20 -4.30
CA TRP A 581 -3.07 -7.16 -3.38
C TRP A 581 -3.35 -7.70 -1.99
N ALA A 582 -4.53 -7.46 -1.45
CA ALA A 582 -4.97 -7.89 -0.13
C ALA A 582 -6.41 -8.41 -0.16
N GLU A 583 -6.90 -8.98 0.96
CA GLU A 583 -8.29 -9.30 1.21
C GLU A 583 -8.74 -8.60 2.50
N TRP A 584 -10.06 -8.51 2.72
CA TRP A 584 -10.62 -7.95 3.93
C TRP A 584 -10.51 -8.93 5.09
N GLU A 585 -10.19 -8.40 6.26
CA GLU A 585 -10.36 -9.12 7.51
C GLU A 585 -11.85 -9.40 7.70
N ILE A 586 -12.18 -10.65 8.07
CA ILE A 586 -13.57 -11.13 8.10
C ILE A 586 -14.49 -10.30 9.01
N GLU A 587 -13.95 -9.75 10.09
CA GLU A 587 -14.68 -8.89 11.01
C GLU A 587 -15.08 -7.54 10.39
N ASN A 588 -14.45 -7.13 9.33
CA ASN A 588 -14.76 -5.88 8.61
C ASN A 588 -15.74 -6.07 7.46
N ILE A 589 -15.96 -7.31 7.03
CA ILE A 589 -16.82 -7.61 5.87
C ILE A 589 -18.28 -7.27 6.18
N GLU A 590 -18.92 -6.52 5.30
CA GLU A 590 -20.33 -6.11 5.42
C GLU A 590 -21.19 -6.68 4.31
N MET A 591 -20.59 -7.05 3.18
CA MET A 591 -21.24 -7.84 2.14
C MET A 591 -20.29 -8.92 1.65
N CYS A 592 -20.76 -10.15 1.58
CA CYS A 592 -20.01 -11.30 1.11
C CYS A 592 -20.85 -12.07 0.09
N VAL A 593 -20.32 -12.24 -1.10
CA VAL A 593 -21.03 -12.85 -2.23
C VAL A 593 -20.43 -14.24 -2.50
N PRO A 594 -21.15 -15.32 -2.14
CA PRO A 594 -20.66 -16.67 -2.38
C PRO A 594 -20.70 -17.03 -3.86
N MET A 595 -19.72 -17.78 -4.32
CA MET A 595 -19.61 -18.27 -5.68
C MET A 595 -19.68 -19.80 -5.72
N SER A 596 -20.37 -20.32 -6.74
CA SER A 596 -20.30 -21.74 -7.11
C SER A 596 -19.01 -22.02 -7.88
N PRO A 597 -18.62 -23.31 -8.03
CA PRO A 597 -17.47 -23.70 -8.87
C PRO A 597 -17.58 -23.20 -10.33
N GLU A 598 -18.80 -23.10 -10.86
CA GLU A 598 -19.03 -22.58 -12.20
C GLU A 598 -18.80 -21.06 -12.29
N GLU A 599 -19.27 -20.30 -11.30
CA GLU A 599 -19.06 -18.84 -11.22
C GLU A 599 -17.59 -18.52 -11.01
N LEU A 600 -16.89 -19.30 -10.16
CA LEU A 600 -15.44 -19.14 -9.95
C LEU A 600 -14.66 -19.41 -11.24
N ARG A 601 -15.04 -20.46 -12.00
CA ARG A 601 -14.46 -20.73 -13.34
C ARG A 601 -14.74 -19.59 -14.32
N ALA A 602 -15.94 -19.02 -14.29
CA ALA A 602 -16.29 -17.88 -15.15
C ALA A 602 -15.46 -16.65 -14.77
N LYS A 603 -15.25 -16.38 -13.48
CA LYS A 603 -14.35 -15.33 -13.00
C LYS A 603 -12.93 -15.53 -13.53
N ARG A 604 -12.35 -16.73 -13.37
CA ARG A 604 -11.03 -17.09 -13.92
C ARG A 604 -10.96 -16.80 -15.43
N ASN A 605 -11.94 -17.26 -16.19
CA ASN A 605 -11.98 -17.05 -17.63
C ASN A 605 -12.08 -15.56 -18.01
N SER A 606 -12.72 -14.75 -17.18
CA SER A 606 -12.76 -13.29 -17.34
C SER A 606 -11.38 -12.66 -17.12
N ILE A 607 -10.66 -13.05 -16.04
CA ILE A 607 -9.30 -12.60 -15.76
C ILE A 607 -8.36 -12.98 -16.91
N LEU A 608 -8.46 -14.21 -17.43
CA LEU A 608 -7.64 -14.70 -18.55
C LEU A 608 -7.87 -13.95 -19.88
N LYS A 609 -8.88 -13.07 -20.00
CA LYS A 609 -9.02 -12.17 -21.15
C LYS A 609 -7.97 -11.07 -21.16
N HIS A 610 -7.38 -10.78 -20.03
CA HIS A 610 -6.27 -9.82 -19.88
C HIS A 610 -4.92 -10.51 -20.12
N SER A 611 -4.75 -11.04 -21.34
CA SER A 611 -3.60 -11.90 -21.71
C SER A 611 -2.24 -11.20 -21.52
N SER A 612 -2.18 -9.89 -21.76
CA SER A 612 -0.95 -9.10 -21.57
C SER A 612 -0.45 -9.05 -20.13
N GLN A 613 -1.26 -9.51 -19.15
CA GLN A 613 -0.93 -9.53 -17.73
C GLN A 613 -0.64 -10.95 -17.19
N MET A 614 -0.60 -11.95 -18.08
CA MET A 614 -0.47 -13.37 -17.69
C MET A 614 0.96 -13.91 -17.81
N GLU A 615 1.90 -13.14 -18.35
CA GLU A 615 3.26 -13.63 -18.63
C GLU A 615 4.23 -13.50 -17.46
N SER A 616 3.94 -12.67 -16.47
CA SER A 616 4.81 -12.49 -15.31
C SER A 616 4.01 -12.45 -14.01
N ALA A 617 4.55 -13.05 -12.96
CA ALA A 617 4.05 -12.85 -11.61
C ALA A 617 4.49 -11.46 -11.10
N PRO A 618 3.55 -10.52 -10.87
CA PRO A 618 3.92 -9.16 -10.46
C PRO A 618 4.23 -9.06 -8.96
N PHE A 619 4.30 -10.21 -8.27
CA PHE A 619 4.39 -10.24 -6.81
C PHE A 619 5.84 -10.44 -6.36
N LEU A 620 6.17 -9.74 -5.27
CA LEU A 620 7.50 -9.76 -4.68
C LEU A 620 7.81 -11.11 -4.02
N GLY A 621 9.05 -11.54 -4.10
CA GLY A 621 9.56 -12.74 -3.45
C GLY A 621 9.35 -14.01 -4.28
N ASN A 622 9.12 -15.13 -3.60
CA ASN A 622 8.95 -16.44 -4.22
C ASN A 622 7.50 -16.77 -4.59
N ASP A 623 6.62 -15.78 -4.66
CA ASP A 623 5.23 -15.99 -5.06
C ASP A 623 5.10 -15.92 -6.57
N GLU A 624 5.23 -17.07 -7.24
CA GLU A 624 5.14 -17.21 -8.69
C GLU A 624 3.69 -17.33 -9.19
N ARG A 625 2.69 -17.23 -8.28
CA ARG A 625 1.28 -17.32 -8.66
C ARG A 625 0.88 -16.12 -9.51
N LEU A 626 0.13 -16.38 -10.56
CA LEU A 626 -0.52 -15.34 -11.37
C LEU A 626 -1.70 -14.69 -10.62
N PHE A 627 -2.15 -13.54 -11.05
CA PHE A 627 -3.26 -12.81 -10.43
C PHE A 627 -4.51 -13.67 -10.24
N TRP A 628 -4.89 -14.48 -11.23
CA TRP A 628 -6.06 -15.34 -11.11
C TRP A 628 -5.92 -16.40 -10.02
N GLN A 629 -4.72 -16.98 -9.86
CA GLN A 629 -4.45 -17.98 -8.81
C GLN A 629 -4.57 -17.36 -7.43
N ARG A 630 -3.93 -16.21 -7.23
CA ARG A 630 -4.03 -15.50 -5.94
C ARG A 630 -5.45 -15.05 -5.62
N SER A 631 -6.19 -14.57 -6.64
CA SER A 631 -7.59 -14.18 -6.47
C SER A 631 -8.46 -15.36 -6.05
N GLU A 632 -8.29 -16.53 -6.67
CA GLU A 632 -9.00 -17.75 -6.28
C GLU A 632 -8.64 -18.19 -4.86
N ASP A 633 -7.35 -18.29 -4.54
CA ASP A 633 -6.89 -18.68 -3.21
C ASP A 633 -7.51 -17.76 -2.13
N ARG A 634 -7.52 -16.46 -2.31
CA ARG A 634 -8.13 -15.50 -1.38
C ARG A 634 -9.64 -15.70 -1.24
N ASN A 635 -10.33 -15.93 -2.35
CA ASN A 635 -11.77 -16.18 -2.28
C ASN A 635 -12.09 -17.51 -1.60
N HIS A 636 -11.25 -18.54 -1.77
CA HIS A 636 -11.34 -19.82 -1.01
C HIS A 636 -11.03 -19.60 0.48
N ASP A 637 -9.99 -18.83 0.80
CA ASP A 637 -9.60 -18.54 2.18
C ASP A 637 -10.71 -17.77 2.92
N THR A 638 -11.35 -16.81 2.28
CA THR A 638 -12.50 -16.09 2.82
C THR A 638 -13.66 -17.06 3.10
N ALA A 639 -14.00 -17.93 2.16
CA ALA A 639 -15.05 -18.93 2.34
C ALA A 639 -14.71 -19.92 3.47
N LYS A 640 -13.45 -20.35 3.56
CA LYS A 640 -12.95 -21.21 4.62
C LYS A 640 -13.07 -20.56 6.00
N LEU A 641 -12.73 -19.29 6.14
CA LEU A 641 -12.88 -18.54 7.39
C LEU A 641 -14.34 -18.51 7.86
N TYR A 642 -15.29 -18.23 6.96
CA TYR A 642 -16.71 -18.29 7.29
C TYR A 642 -17.13 -19.70 7.77
N HIS A 643 -16.64 -20.75 7.12
CA HIS A 643 -16.86 -22.11 7.54
C HIS A 643 -16.26 -22.41 8.92
N ASP A 644 -15.02 -22.02 9.18
CA ASP A 644 -14.33 -22.24 10.46
C ASP A 644 -15.05 -21.51 11.62
N LEU A 645 -15.71 -20.39 11.35
CA LEU A 645 -16.57 -19.69 12.31
C LEU A 645 -17.93 -20.37 12.53
N GLY A 646 -18.25 -21.41 11.77
CA GLY A 646 -19.48 -22.20 11.90
C GLY A 646 -20.63 -21.76 11.01
N LEU A 647 -20.37 -20.90 10.01
CA LEU A 647 -21.35 -20.54 8.98
C LEU A 647 -21.33 -21.57 7.83
N ALA A 648 -22.15 -21.32 6.78
CA ALA A 648 -22.27 -22.24 5.67
C ALA A 648 -20.95 -22.40 4.90
N CYS A 649 -20.71 -23.61 4.43
CA CYS A 649 -19.57 -23.94 3.58
C CYS A 649 -19.86 -23.55 2.13
N TYR A 650 -19.05 -22.64 1.58
CA TYR A 650 -19.08 -22.22 0.20
C TYR A 650 -17.75 -22.53 -0.48
N GLU A 651 -17.74 -22.65 -1.81
CA GLU A 651 -16.50 -22.87 -2.58
C GLU A 651 -15.56 -21.66 -2.50
N ALA A 652 -16.10 -20.48 -2.75
CA ALA A 652 -15.35 -19.23 -2.73
C ALA A 652 -16.29 -18.07 -2.42
N MET A 653 -15.74 -16.94 -1.94
CA MET A 653 -16.53 -15.75 -1.63
C MET A 653 -15.75 -14.48 -2.00
N GLU A 654 -16.45 -13.52 -2.63
CA GLU A 654 -15.97 -12.15 -2.81
C GLU A 654 -16.51 -11.26 -1.69
N ALA A 655 -15.67 -10.40 -1.14
CA ALA A 655 -15.97 -9.64 0.05
C ALA A 655 -15.86 -8.13 -0.17
N PHE A 656 -16.75 -7.38 0.51
CA PHE A 656 -16.88 -5.94 0.37
C PHE A 656 -17.09 -5.28 1.72
N VAL A 657 -16.55 -4.06 1.83
CA VAL A 657 -16.76 -3.15 2.97
C VAL A 657 -17.47 -1.91 2.47
N GLU A 658 -18.49 -1.45 3.18
CA GLU A 658 -19.19 -0.22 2.84
C GLU A 658 -18.36 0.99 3.29
N TYR A 659 -18.11 1.91 2.39
CA TYR A 659 -17.52 3.19 2.73
C TYR A 659 -18.63 4.16 3.13
N VAL A 660 -18.62 4.57 4.38
CA VAL A 660 -19.51 5.61 4.90
C VAL A 660 -18.67 6.85 5.13
N PRO A 661 -18.85 7.90 4.31
CA PRO A 661 -18.05 9.11 4.37
C PRO A 661 -18.25 9.94 5.64
#